data_f8382d9321ed11d7108255afd5862d64
#
_entry.id   f8382d9321ed11d7108255afd5862d64
#
_cell.length_a   1.000
_cell.length_b   1.000
_cell.length_c   1.000
_cell.angle_alpha   90.00
_cell.angle_beta   90.00
_cell.angle_gamma   90.00
#
_symmetry.space_group_name_H-M   'P 1'
#
loop_
_entity.id
_entity.type
_entity.pdbx_description
1 polymer ?
#
loop_
_entity_poly.entity_id
_entity_poly.type
_entity_poly.pdbx_seq_one_letter_code
_entity_poly.pdbx_strand_id
1 'polypeptide(L)'
;VRARHLRNRLAALAAALLVAPLALAPTPAAAAPGEVTVTYVETSRWDSGFGGQITIQNETASGLSDWTVSFDTPSGVNITTLWNATHTVTGNTHTLTPPSWGATVPAGGTYQIGFNGTHGGGDTAPVNCTVNGAPCSGGPTEPDTEAPSTPGGLTVGDVTSNTVALSWDAATDNVAVAGYEIVSGGQVVRSVGGDTLAATVGGLEPLTEYGFTVRAYDTSNNRGAESAAVTATTLEGGGTTPTGERRVAYFTQWGIYDRGYLVRNLETSGTAANLTHINYAFGNINSNGECFMANQLGQGDAWADYGRSFRADESVDGVADTWNQDLRGNFNQLRKLKEMYPDLRVNISLGGWTWSEHFSDAALTPESRERMVSSCIDQFLRGNLPMFDGAGGPGSAAGIFDGIDLDWEWPGSAGHEHNTVRPEDRENFTALVQEFRDQLDALETETGRAYELTAFLPADPEKVEAGFQMGQLMPNFDFVTVQGYDYHGGWENTTAHQSNLVLHPDDPGPRLFSGEIAVQEYVSRGVNPSDMVLGLPFYSRGWTGVDPGPNGDGLFQSATGPATGTYEPGIDDWKVIKDLPGFTLHRDDALGTAWLYDGNTFWTYDDEIALTQKTDWAQAQGLGGVMIWSIDGDDANGTLMAAVDAALAS
;
A
#
# COMPACT_ATOMS: atom_id res chain seq x y z
N VAL A 1 1.36 57.92 -27.44
CA VAL A 1 0.75 59.03 -28.21
C VAL A 1 -0.60 58.51 -28.76
N ARG A 2 -1.68 59.05 -28.19
CA ARG A 2 -3.05 59.26 -28.72
C ARG A 2 -3.75 58.06 -29.36
N ALA A 3 -4.80 57.46 -28.80
CA ALA A 3 -6.18 57.97 -28.56
C ALA A 3 -6.99 58.33 -29.84
N ARG A 4 -8.13 57.64 -30.02
CA ARG A 4 -9.49 58.16 -30.29
C ARG A 4 -10.31 57.22 -31.18
N HIS A 5 -11.41 56.69 -30.63
CA HIS A 5 -12.84 57.02 -30.91
C HIS A 5 -13.43 56.64 -32.27
N LEU A 6 -14.49 55.88 -32.39
CA LEU A 6 -15.93 56.23 -32.42
C LEU A 6 -16.76 55.00 -32.86
N ARG A 7 -17.72 54.58 -32.03
CA ARG A 7 -19.21 54.71 -32.10
C ARG A 7 -20.00 54.14 -33.28
N ASN A 8 -20.92 53.22 -32.90
CA ASN A 8 -22.30 53.05 -33.34
C ASN A 8 -22.61 52.45 -34.74
N ARG A 9 -23.37 51.35 -34.77
CA ARG A 9 -24.82 51.32 -35.03
C ARG A 9 -25.44 49.93 -34.86
N LEU A 10 -26.62 49.90 -34.24
CA LEU A 10 -27.57 48.80 -34.09
C LEU A 10 -28.10 48.31 -35.44
N ALA A 11 -28.34 47.00 -35.56
CA ALA A 11 -29.45 46.44 -36.33
C ALA A 11 -29.93 45.16 -35.61
N ALA A 12 -31.18 45.19 -35.21
CA ALA A 12 -31.92 44.09 -34.58
C ALA A 12 -32.32 43.05 -35.64
N LEU A 13 -32.06 41.78 -35.38
CA LEU A 13 -32.81 40.69 -36.01
C LEU A 13 -33.35 39.79 -34.89
N ALA A 14 -34.66 39.72 -34.79
CA ALA A 14 -35.38 38.83 -33.92
C ALA A 14 -35.34 37.41 -34.49
N ALA A 15 -34.72 36.48 -33.79
CA ALA A 15 -34.91 35.06 -33.99
C ALA A 15 -35.60 34.47 -32.76
N ALA A 16 -36.81 33.95 -32.96
CA ALA A 16 -37.59 33.27 -31.94
C ALA A 16 -36.90 31.97 -31.51
N LEU A 17 -36.38 31.91 -30.28
CA LEU A 17 -35.99 30.68 -29.64
C LEU A 17 -37.22 30.07 -28.94
N LEU A 18 -37.59 28.87 -29.39
CA LEU A 18 -38.44 27.97 -28.63
C LEU A 18 -37.67 27.53 -27.38
N VAL A 19 -38.10 28.01 -26.21
CA VAL A 19 -37.63 27.51 -24.92
C VAL A 19 -38.45 26.27 -24.58
N ALA A 20 -37.82 25.10 -24.66
CA ALA A 20 -38.31 23.89 -24.00
C ALA A 20 -38.08 24.05 -22.48
N PRO A 21 -39.04 23.67 -21.63
CA PRO A 21 -38.81 23.74 -20.19
C PRO A 21 -37.77 22.71 -19.77
N LEU A 22 -36.63 23.18 -19.24
CA LEU A 22 -35.72 22.36 -18.46
C LEU A 22 -36.49 21.90 -17.22
N ALA A 23 -36.72 20.60 -17.10
CA ALA A 23 -37.12 20.01 -15.84
C ALA A 23 -35.95 20.19 -14.86
N LEU A 24 -36.13 21.05 -13.86
CA LEU A 24 -35.26 21.09 -12.69
C LEU A 24 -35.41 19.75 -11.98
N ALA A 25 -34.28 19.02 -11.83
CA ALA A 25 -34.17 17.94 -10.88
C ALA A 25 -34.56 18.47 -9.48
N PRO A 26 -35.29 17.71 -8.65
CA PRO A 26 -35.59 18.15 -7.29
C PRO A 26 -34.26 18.25 -6.51
N THR A 27 -33.88 19.46 -6.15
CA THR A 27 -32.91 19.68 -5.07
C THR A 27 -33.44 19.00 -3.82
N PRO A 28 -32.61 18.29 -3.02
CA PRO A 28 -33.06 17.80 -1.73
C PRO A 28 -33.66 18.99 -0.97
N ALA A 29 -34.86 18.80 -0.45
CA ALA A 29 -35.59 19.83 0.27
C ALA A 29 -34.74 20.23 1.48
N ALA A 30 -34.20 21.45 1.49
CA ALA A 30 -33.68 22.03 2.71
C ALA A 30 -34.83 22.06 3.72
N ALA A 31 -34.56 21.59 4.95
CA ALA A 31 -35.55 21.63 6.03
C ALA A 31 -36.14 23.04 6.14
N ALA A 32 -37.45 23.15 6.34
CA ALA A 32 -38.12 24.44 6.45
C ALA A 32 -37.56 25.19 7.67
N PRO A 33 -37.35 26.53 7.60
CA PRO A 33 -36.85 27.29 8.74
C PRO A 33 -37.83 27.13 9.95
N GLY A 34 -37.29 26.61 11.07
CA GLY A 34 -38.05 26.38 12.29
C GLY A 34 -38.22 24.91 12.70
N GLU A 35 -37.56 23.99 12.03
CA GLU A 35 -37.62 22.56 12.31
C GLU A 35 -36.43 22.07 13.16
N VAL A 36 -36.67 21.12 14.07
CA VAL A 36 -35.63 20.39 14.78
C VAL A 36 -35.47 19.05 14.11
N THR A 37 -34.25 18.74 13.69
CA THR A 37 -33.93 17.46 13.02
C THR A 37 -32.99 16.63 13.85
N VAL A 38 -33.05 15.32 13.68
CA VAL A 38 -32.14 14.37 14.32
C VAL A 38 -31.57 13.42 13.27
N THR A 39 -30.26 13.32 13.22
CA THR A 39 -29.54 12.38 12.34
C THR A 39 -28.71 11.39 13.15
N TYR A 40 -28.50 10.20 12.60
CA TYR A 40 -27.66 9.15 13.15
C TYR A 40 -26.54 8.81 12.18
N VAL A 41 -25.33 8.57 12.72
CA VAL A 41 -24.17 8.05 11.99
C VAL A 41 -23.53 6.94 12.83
N GLU A 42 -23.27 5.78 12.23
CA GLU A 42 -22.36 4.79 12.80
C GLU A 42 -20.94 5.29 12.57
N THR A 43 -20.18 5.52 13.65
CA THR A 43 -18.86 6.14 13.60
C THR A 43 -17.73 5.12 13.54
N SER A 44 -18.00 3.88 13.97
CA SER A 44 -17.05 2.76 13.96
C SER A 44 -17.77 1.43 14.13
N ARG A 45 -17.22 0.35 13.59
CA ARG A 45 -17.76 -1.02 13.75
C ARG A 45 -16.60 -1.99 14.00
N TRP A 46 -16.83 -2.98 14.89
CA TRP A 46 -15.93 -4.11 15.17
C TRP A 46 -16.76 -5.38 15.36
N ASP A 47 -16.16 -6.55 15.46
CA ASP A 47 -16.80 -7.88 15.40
C ASP A 47 -18.10 -8.04 16.22
N SER A 48 -18.18 -7.49 17.42
CA SER A 48 -19.33 -7.62 18.31
C SER A 48 -19.94 -6.29 18.76
N GLY A 49 -19.44 -5.15 18.23
CA GLY A 49 -19.84 -3.85 18.70
C GLY A 49 -19.73 -2.76 17.63
N PHE A 50 -20.21 -1.56 18.00
CA PHE A 50 -20.15 -0.39 17.13
C PHE A 50 -20.16 0.89 17.98
N GLY A 51 -19.62 1.99 17.40
CA GLY A 51 -19.82 3.35 17.88
C GLY A 51 -20.91 4.05 17.08
N GLY A 52 -21.77 4.79 17.75
CA GLY A 52 -22.84 5.56 17.14
C GLY A 52 -22.87 7.01 17.60
N GLN A 53 -23.29 7.91 16.72
CA GLN A 53 -23.48 9.32 17.02
C GLN A 53 -24.86 9.80 16.56
N ILE A 54 -25.57 10.44 17.46
CA ILE A 54 -26.82 11.15 17.17
C ILE A 54 -26.53 12.65 17.21
N THR A 55 -26.94 13.37 16.16
CA THR A 55 -26.83 14.84 16.08
C THR A 55 -28.21 15.47 16.03
N ILE A 56 -28.49 16.34 17.00
CA ILE A 56 -29.69 17.18 17.02
C ILE A 56 -29.34 18.50 16.35
N GLN A 57 -30.01 18.86 15.28
CA GLN A 57 -29.88 20.14 14.57
C GLN A 57 -31.12 21.01 14.90
N ASN A 58 -30.89 22.21 15.38
CA ASN A 58 -31.97 23.16 15.71
C ASN A 58 -32.00 24.29 14.69
N GLU A 59 -32.89 24.21 13.70
CA GLU A 59 -33.09 25.25 12.71
C GLU A 59 -34.13 26.33 13.19
N THR A 60 -34.58 26.24 14.44
CA THR A 60 -35.50 27.26 15.01
C THR A 60 -34.78 28.56 15.37
N ALA A 61 -35.52 29.65 15.51
CA ALA A 61 -34.97 30.96 15.85
C ALA A 61 -34.55 31.10 17.34
N SER A 62 -34.77 30.07 18.19
CA SER A 62 -34.50 30.09 19.63
C SER A 62 -33.70 28.84 20.07
N GLY A 63 -32.91 28.97 21.14
CA GLY A 63 -32.20 27.82 21.73
C GLY A 63 -33.19 26.80 22.28
N LEU A 64 -32.88 25.51 22.10
CA LEU A 64 -33.68 24.36 22.54
C LEU A 64 -33.03 23.76 23.79
N SER A 65 -33.61 23.98 24.98
CA SER A 65 -33.07 23.48 26.25
C SER A 65 -33.77 22.21 26.76
N ASP A 66 -35.03 22.01 26.38
CA ASP A 66 -35.86 20.87 26.77
C ASP A 66 -36.13 19.98 25.54
N TRP A 67 -35.13 19.21 25.15
CA TRP A 67 -35.30 18.27 24.05
C TRP A 67 -35.43 16.84 24.58
N THR A 68 -36.22 16.03 23.87
CA THR A 68 -36.35 14.59 24.12
C THR A 68 -36.25 13.88 22.78
N VAL A 69 -35.26 12.99 22.64
CA VAL A 69 -35.12 12.10 21.47
C VAL A 69 -35.50 10.69 21.93
N SER A 70 -36.44 10.06 21.25
CA SER A 70 -36.84 8.67 21.50
C SER A 70 -36.70 7.85 20.23
N PHE A 71 -36.17 6.62 20.37
CA PHE A 71 -36.03 5.70 19.25
C PHE A 71 -35.99 4.25 19.76
N ASP A 72 -36.24 3.30 18.86
CA ASP A 72 -36.03 1.87 19.12
C ASP A 72 -34.73 1.39 18.46
N THR A 73 -34.08 0.39 19.07
CA THR A 73 -32.95 -0.29 18.44
C THR A 73 -33.42 -1.50 17.63
N PRO A 74 -32.78 -1.82 16.48
CA PRO A 74 -33.04 -3.04 15.73
C PRO A 74 -32.83 -4.31 16.59
N SER A 75 -33.43 -5.42 16.16
CA SER A 75 -33.30 -6.71 16.88
C SER A 75 -31.83 -7.15 16.95
N GLY A 76 -31.36 -7.45 18.16
CA GLY A 76 -29.96 -7.85 18.38
C GLY A 76 -28.99 -6.69 18.58
N VAL A 77 -29.46 -5.44 18.54
CA VAL A 77 -28.66 -4.25 18.83
C VAL A 77 -28.94 -3.78 20.26
N ASN A 78 -27.87 -3.55 21.06
CA ASN A 78 -27.97 -3.02 22.40
C ASN A 78 -26.96 -1.88 22.61
N ILE A 79 -27.43 -0.74 23.16
CA ILE A 79 -26.56 0.36 23.57
C ILE A 79 -25.96 0.04 24.93
N THR A 80 -24.64 0.00 25.03
CA THR A 80 -23.90 -0.39 26.24
C THR A 80 -23.41 0.80 27.05
N THR A 81 -22.99 1.89 26.39
CA THR A 81 -22.55 3.15 27.01
C THR A 81 -23.05 4.32 26.19
N LEU A 82 -23.40 5.43 26.87
CA LEU A 82 -23.88 6.65 26.21
C LEU A 82 -23.35 7.86 26.98
N TRP A 83 -22.98 8.91 26.25
CA TRP A 83 -22.49 10.17 26.84
C TRP A 83 -23.15 11.37 26.16
N ASN A 84 -23.11 12.50 26.86
CA ASN A 84 -23.76 13.78 26.49
C ASN A 84 -25.29 13.77 26.54
N ALA A 85 -25.93 12.76 27.14
CA ALA A 85 -27.37 12.77 27.42
C ALA A 85 -27.69 11.96 28.67
N THR A 86 -28.84 12.23 29.28
CA THR A 86 -29.48 11.30 30.23
C THR A 86 -30.23 10.25 29.43
N HIS A 87 -29.98 8.98 29.72
CA HIS A 87 -30.49 7.85 28.96
C HIS A 87 -31.39 6.97 29.84
N THR A 88 -32.58 6.67 29.37
CA THR A 88 -33.52 5.72 29.96
C THR A 88 -34.01 4.73 28.91
N VAL A 89 -34.29 3.49 29.32
CA VAL A 89 -34.74 2.43 28.41
C VAL A 89 -36.02 1.82 28.96
N THR A 90 -37.03 1.66 28.13
CA THR A 90 -38.31 0.99 28.44
C THR A 90 -38.61 0.00 27.31
N GLY A 91 -38.44 -1.30 27.61
CA GLY A 91 -38.53 -2.32 26.58
C GLY A 91 -37.38 -2.18 25.57
N ASN A 92 -37.70 -1.90 24.32
CA ASN A 92 -36.75 -1.65 23.22
C ASN A 92 -36.57 -0.16 22.90
N THR A 93 -37.34 0.70 23.59
CA THR A 93 -37.35 2.16 23.34
C THR A 93 -36.31 2.85 24.23
N HIS A 94 -35.38 3.54 23.61
CA HIS A 94 -34.37 4.39 24.23
C HIS A 94 -34.90 5.85 24.22
N THR A 95 -34.80 6.51 25.38
CA THR A 95 -35.18 7.92 25.52
C THR A 95 -33.99 8.71 26.04
N LEU A 96 -33.62 9.75 25.30
CA LEU A 96 -32.50 10.66 25.59
C LEU A 96 -33.08 12.04 25.94
N THR A 97 -32.56 12.62 27.02
CA THR A 97 -32.90 13.97 27.47
C THR A 97 -31.62 14.74 27.83
N PRO A 98 -31.67 16.08 27.95
CA PRO A 98 -30.51 16.86 28.37
C PRO A 98 -29.85 16.27 29.63
N PRO A 99 -28.52 16.26 29.71
CA PRO A 99 -27.81 15.80 30.90
C PRO A 99 -28.02 16.73 32.08
N SER A 100 -27.75 16.27 33.30
CA SER A 100 -28.02 17.01 34.54
C SER A 100 -27.28 18.36 34.65
N TRP A 101 -26.22 18.56 33.88
CA TRP A 101 -25.51 19.85 33.81
C TRP A 101 -26.10 20.81 32.76
N GLY A 102 -27.15 20.41 32.06
CA GLY A 102 -27.83 21.18 31.02
C GLY A 102 -27.14 21.06 29.66
N ALA A 103 -27.96 21.01 28.59
CA ALA A 103 -27.46 21.04 27.22
C ALA A 103 -28.50 21.77 26.36
N THR A 104 -28.20 23.00 25.98
CA THR A 104 -29.03 23.81 25.07
C THR A 104 -28.45 23.68 23.67
N VAL A 105 -29.30 23.30 22.70
CA VAL A 105 -28.94 23.35 21.28
C VAL A 105 -29.18 24.78 20.80
N PRO A 106 -28.16 25.56 20.44
CA PRO A 106 -28.34 26.96 20.03
C PRO A 106 -29.25 27.08 18.78
N ALA A 107 -29.84 28.24 18.58
CA ALA A 107 -30.54 28.54 17.33
C ALA A 107 -29.58 28.40 16.13
N GLY A 108 -29.91 27.64 15.11
CA GLY A 108 -29.06 27.32 13.97
C GLY A 108 -27.88 26.40 14.30
N GLY A 109 -27.81 25.83 15.52
CA GLY A 109 -26.68 25.01 15.97
C GLY A 109 -27.02 23.53 16.14
N THR A 110 -26.00 22.76 16.49
CA THR A 110 -26.08 21.30 16.69
C THR A 110 -25.70 20.88 18.10
N TYR A 111 -26.16 19.69 18.51
CA TYR A 111 -25.73 19.00 19.72
C TYR A 111 -25.51 17.52 19.43
N GLN A 112 -24.37 16.99 19.86
CA GLN A 112 -23.96 15.63 19.55
C GLN A 112 -23.99 14.73 20.79
N ILE A 113 -24.57 13.54 20.62
CA ILE A 113 -24.68 12.49 21.62
C ILE A 113 -23.98 11.27 21.05
N GLY A 114 -22.97 10.75 21.76
CA GLY A 114 -22.25 9.56 21.33
C GLY A 114 -22.62 8.35 22.17
N PHE A 115 -22.48 7.15 21.60
CA PHE A 115 -22.68 5.90 22.33
C PHE A 115 -21.92 4.74 21.69
N ASN A 116 -21.65 3.70 22.50
CA ASN A 116 -21.21 2.40 22.01
C ASN A 116 -22.32 1.37 22.22
N GLY A 117 -22.35 0.40 21.33
CA GLY A 117 -23.33 -0.68 21.36
C GLY A 117 -22.74 -2.02 20.93
N THR A 118 -23.55 -3.08 21.05
CA THR A 118 -23.30 -4.40 20.49
C THR A 118 -24.32 -4.71 19.40
N HIS A 119 -23.92 -5.50 18.40
CA HIS A 119 -24.79 -5.92 17.31
C HIS A 119 -24.67 -7.42 17.02
N GLY A 120 -25.71 -7.96 16.38
CA GLY A 120 -25.73 -9.36 15.91
C GLY A 120 -25.40 -9.52 14.41
N GLY A 121 -24.62 -8.57 13.84
CA GLY A 121 -24.22 -8.56 12.43
C GLY A 121 -25.18 -7.83 11.47
N GLY A 122 -26.28 -7.25 11.99
CA GLY A 122 -27.26 -6.48 11.20
C GLY A 122 -27.07 -4.97 11.29
N ASP A 123 -28.03 -4.22 10.72
CA ASP A 123 -28.13 -2.77 10.79
C ASP A 123 -28.22 -2.30 12.26
N THR A 124 -27.55 -1.19 12.57
CA THR A 124 -27.50 -0.57 13.91
C THR A 124 -28.29 0.74 13.97
N ALA A 125 -28.82 1.23 12.85
CA ALA A 125 -29.53 2.50 12.78
C ALA A 125 -30.80 2.48 13.64
N PRO A 126 -31.03 3.53 14.48
CA PRO A 126 -32.24 3.69 15.26
C PRO A 126 -33.51 3.72 14.38
N VAL A 127 -34.54 3.04 14.82
CA VAL A 127 -35.87 3.07 14.16
C VAL A 127 -36.91 3.79 15.04
N ASN A 128 -38.02 4.18 14.47
CA ASN A 128 -39.11 4.88 15.18
C ASN A 128 -38.66 6.15 15.90
N CYS A 129 -37.71 6.88 15.30
CA CYS A 129 -37.12 8.07 15.91
C CYS A 129 -38.14 9.22 15.99
N THR A 130 -38.22 9.83 17.20
CA THR A 130 -38.97 11.06 17.42
C THR A 130 -38.13 12.07 18.20
N VAL A 131 -38.31 13.36 17.91
CA VAL A 131 -37.78 14.48 18.69
C VAL A 131 -38.95 15.33 19.19
N ASN A 132 -39.06 15.49 20.51
CA ASN A 132 -40.16 16.17 21.18
C ASN A 132 -41.56 15.65 20.74
N GLY A 133 -41.63 14.33 20.45
CA GLY A 133 -42.86 13.66 20.03
C GLY A 133 -43.22 13.81 18.55
N ALA A 134 -42.48 14.60 17.77
CA ALA A 134 -42.56 14.65 16.32
C ALA A 134 -41.57 13.67 15.67
N PRO A 135 -41.87 13.05 14.52
CA PRO A 135 -40.91 12.20 13.83
C PRO A 135 -39.61 12.96 13.55
N CYS A 136 -38.45 12.29 13.71
CA CYS A 136 -37.17 12.84 13.29
C CYS A 136 -37.24 13.09 11.77
N SER A 137 -37.02 14.31 11.31
CA SER A 137 -36.88 14.60 9.89
C SER A 137 -35.55 14.00 9.45
N GLY A 138 -35.62 12.92 8.66
CA GLY A 138 -34.46 12.05 8.32
C GLY A 138 -34.47 10.70 9.07
N GLY A 139 -35.59 10.36 9.74
CA GLY A 139 -35.82 9.01 10.26
C GLY A 139 -35.82 7.98 9.12
N PRO A 140 -35.49 6.67 9.40
CA PRO A 140 -35.36 5.68 8.36
C PRO A 140 -36.65 5.66 7.53
N THR A 141 -36.52 5.98 6.27
CA THR A 141 -37.39 5.39 5.26
C THR A 141 -37.38 3.89 5.51
N GLU A 142 -38.52 3.18 5.31
CA GLU A 142 -38.51 1.71 5.17
C GLU A 142 -37.17 1.30 4.52
N PRO A 143 -36.48 0.25 5.02
CA PRO A 143 -35.20 -0.13 4.43
C PRO A 143 -35.36 -0.14 2.92
N ASP A 144 -34.53 0.60 2.23
CA ASP A 144 -34.56 0.59 0.78
C ASP A 144 -34.28 -0.82 0.30
N THR A 145 -35.21 -1.39 -0.43
CA THR A 145 -35.14 -2.75 -0.99
C THR A 145 -35.16 -2.73 -2.52
N GLU A 146 -35.21 -1.53 -3.09
CA GLU A 146 -35.17 -1.35 -4.54
C GLU A 146 -33.71 -1.23 -4.98
N ALA A 147 -33.29 -2.15 -5.84
CA ALA A 147 -31.91 -2.14 -6.33
C ALA A 147 -31.75 -1.09 -7.45
N PRO A 148 -30.55 -0.49 -7.60
CA PRO A 148 -30.25 0.43 -8.69
C PRO A 148 -30.54 -0.14 -10.07
N SER A 149 -30.79 0.74 -11.02
CA SER A 149 -30.90 0.37 -12.43
C SER A 149 -29.59 -0.24 -12.95
N THR A 150 -29.69 -1.08 -13.98
CA THR A 150 -28.52 -1.65 -14.66
C THR A 150 -27.72 -0.53 -15.34
N PRO A 151 -26.40 -0.40 -15.10
CA PRO A 151 -25.54 0.53 -15.85
C PRO A 151 -25.58 0.23 -17.34
N GLY A 152 -25.73 1.28 -18.17
CA GLY A 152 -25.68 1.15 -19.62
C GLY A 152 -24.30 1.52 -20.20
N GLY A 153 -24.14 1.38 -21.52
CA GLY A 153 -23.02 1.97 -22.23
C GLY A 153 -21.63 1.43 -21.87
N LEU A 154 -21.54 0.23 -21.24
CA LEU A 154 -20.24 -0.35 -20.88
C LEU A 154 -19.39 -0.51 -22.14
N THR A 155 -18.19 0.10 -22.14
CA THR A 155 -17.21 0.06 -23.24
C THR A 155 -15.83 -0.23 -22.71
N VAL A 156 -15.02 -0.85 -23.57
CA VAL A 156 -13.59 -1.04 -23.34
C VAL A 156 -12.86 0.19 -23.92
N GLY A 157 -12.00 0.77 -23.12
CA GLY A 157 -11.05 1.81 -23.48
C GLY A 157 -9.67 1.24 -23.78
N ASP A 158 -8.63 1.83 -23.15
CA ASP A 158 -7.26 1.38 -23.35
C ASP A 158 -7.05 -0.02 -22.75
N VAL A 159 -6.29 -0.85 -23.47
CA VAL A 159 -5.93 -2.20 -23.09
C VAL A 159 -4.41 -2.30 -23.09
N THR A 160 -3.84 -2.80 -22.01
CA THR A 160 -2.41 -3.12 -21.91
C THR A 160 -2.18 -4.63 -21.82
N SER A 161 -0.99 -5.05 -21.45
CA SER A 161 -0.69 -6.47 -21.23
C SER A 161 -1.31 -7.02 -19.94
N ASN A 162 -1.61 -6.15 -18.96
CA ASN A 162 -2.11 -6.55 -17.64
C ASN A 162 -3.29 -5.70 -17.15
N THR A 163 -3.77 -4.74 -17.94
CA THR A 163 -4.91 -3.90 -17.58
C THR A 163 -5.92 -3.74 -18.71
N VAL A 164 -7.18 -3.44 -18.33
CA VAL A 164 -8.27 -3.06 -19.22
C VAL A 164 -9.01 -1.88 -18.65
N ALA A 165 -9.03 -0.74 -19.33
CA ALA A 165 -9.84 0.41 -18.97
C ALA A 165 -11.29 0.19 -19.40
N LEU A 166 -12.23 0.52 -18.53
CA LEU A 166 -13.68 0.39 -18.74
C LEU A 166 -14.38 1.72 -18.44
N SER A 167 -15.43 2.03 -19.18
CA SER A 167 -16.31 3.16 -18.87
C SER A 167 -17.78 2.79 -19.13
N TRP A 168 -18.71 3.42 -18.38
CA TRP A 168 -20.14 3.10 -18.42
C TRP A 168 -20.99 4.34 -18.16
N ASP A 169 -22.29 4.21 -18.44
CA ASP A 169 -23.28 5.25 -18.13
C ASP A 169 -23.75 5.13 -16.68
N ALA A 170 -24.07 6.27 -16.05
CA ALA A 170 -24.58 6.31 -14.70
C ALA A 170 -25.88 5.51 -14.53
N ALA A 171 -25.94 4.68 -13.50
CA ALA A 171 -27.18 4.07 -13.02
C ALA A 171 -28.01 5.09 -12.24
N THR A 172 -29.31 4.78 -12.06
CA THR A 172 -30.23 5.56 -11.23
C THR A 172 -30.80 4.69 -10.13
N ASP A 173 -31.12 5.32 -9.00
CA ASP A 173 -31.71 4.67 -7.84
C ASP A 173 -32.78 5.58 -7.22
N ASN A 174 -33.72 5.00 -6.46
CA ASN A 174 -34.78 5.75 -5.76
C ASN A 174 -34.26 6.56 -4.57
N VAL A 175 -33.08 6.17 -3.99
CA VAL A 175 -32.39 6.89 -2.90
C VAL A 175 -31.07 7.45 -3.40
N ALA A 176 -30.06 6.60 -3.61
CA ALA A 176 -28.76 7.00 -4.16
C ALA A 176 -27.93 5.78 -4.57
N VAL A 177 -27.21 5.87 -5.70
CA VAL A 177 -26.16 4.91 -6.08
C VAL A 177 -24.94 5.18 -5.20
N ALA A 178 -24.53 4.19 -4.41
CA ALA A 178 -23.34 4.26 -3.55
C ALA A 178 -22.06 3.93 -4.32
N GLY A 179 -22.15 3.05 -5.32
CA GLY A 179 -20.99 2.67 -6.11
C GLY A 179 -21.28 1.68 -7.23
N TYR A 180 -20.20 1.27 -7.91
CA TYR A 180 -20.22 0.29 -8.98
C TYR A 180 -19.25 -0.85 -8.68
N GLU A 181 -19.64 -2.07 -9.01
CA GLU A 181 -18.82 -3.26 -8.97
C GLU A 181 -18.56 -3.74 -10.39
N ILE A 182 -17.31 -3.88 -10.77
CA ILE A 182 -16.89 -4.52 -12.02
C ILE A 182 -16.72 -5.99 -11.75
N VAL A 183 -17.34 -6.83 -12.58
CA VAL A 183 -17.37 -8.29 -12.41
C VAL A 183 -16.68 -8.93 -13.61
N SER A 184 -15.80 -9.88 -13.36
CA SER A 184 -15.16 -10.73 -14.36
C SER A 184 -15.11 -12.17 -13.83
N GLY A 185 -15.42 -13.15 -14.69
CA GLY A 185 -15.48 -14.56 -14.29
C GLY A 185 -16.47 -14.88 -13.16
N GLY A 186 -17.45 -13.99 -12.92
CA GLY A 186 -18.42 -14.10 -11.82
C GLY A 186 -17.91 -13.61 -10.46
N GLN A 187 -16.72 -13.00 -10.41
CA GLN A 187 -16.15 -12.38 -9.22
C GLN A 187 -16.11 -10.86 -9.38
N VAL A 188 -16.25 -10.12 -8.27
CA VAL A 188 -16.01 -8.67 -8.26
C VAL A 188 -14.51 -8.46 -8.31
N VAL A 189 -14.03 -7.86 -9.39
CA VAL A 189 -12.60 -7.57 -9.61
C VAL A 189 -12.22 -6.13 -9.25
N ARG A 190 -13.21 -5.22 -9.20
CA ARG A 190 -13.00 -3.84 -8.76
C ARG A 190 -14.31 -3.21 -8.29
N SER A 191 -14.23 -2.33 -7.28
CA SER A 191 -15.35 -1.49 -6.82
C SER A 191 -14.93 -0.02 -6.81
N VAL A 192 -15.87 0.87 -7.18
CA VAL A 192 -15.64 2.32 -7.23
C VAL A 192 -16.86 3.07 -6.69
N GLY A 193 -16.68 4.33 -6.32
CA GLY A 193 -17.77 5.17 -5.79
C GLY A 193 -18.83 5.54 -6.82
N GLY A 194 -20.00 6.02 -6.35
CA GLY A 194 -21.19 6.31 -7.17
C GLY A 194 -21.02 7.42 -8.22
N ASP A 195 -20.05 8.31 -8.03
CA ASP A 195 -19.74 9.38 -8.98
C ASP A 195 -18.68 8.95 -10.03
N THR A 196 -18.11 7.75 -9.90
CA THR A 196 -17.07 7.24 -10.79
C THR A 196 -17.68 6.39 -11.90
N LEU A 197 -17.52 6.80 -13.15
CA LEU A 197 -18.10 6.15 -14.34
C LEU A 197 -17.05 5.51 -15.26
N ALA A 198 -15.83 5.39 -14.79
CA ALA A 198 -14.75 4.71 -15.48
C ALA A 198 -13.79 4.09 -14.45
N ALA A 199 -13.17 2.98 -14.79
CA ALA A 199 -12.12 2.36 -13.96
C ALA A 199 -11.25 1.45 -14.81
N THR A 200 -9.99 1.28 -14.40
CA THR A 200 -9.07 0.32 -14.99
C THR A 200 -9.02 -0.94 -14.13
N VAL A 201 -9.23 -2.10 -14.71
CA VAL A 201 -9.03 -3.41 -14.05
C VAL A 201 -7.60 -3.84 -14.31
N GLY A 202 -6.82 -4.04 -13.26
CA GLY A 202 -5.43 -4.49 -13.32
C GLY A 202 -5.24 -5.95 -12.87
N GLY A 203 -3.99 -6.42 -12.88
CA GLY A 203 -3.64 -7.79 -12.46
C GLY A 203 -4.09 -8.87 -13.45
N LEU A 204 -4.23 -8.51 -14.73
CA LEU A 204 -4.66 -9.44 -15.78
C LEU A 204 -3.45 -10.11 -16.43
N GLU A 205 -3.62 -11.36 -16.85
CA GLU A 205 -2.60 -12.10 -17.58
C GLU A 205 -2.50 -11.62 -19.04
N PRO A 206 -1.27 -11.50 -19.61
CA PRO A 206 -1.07 -11.13 -21.00
C PRO A 206 -1.72 -12.09 -21.98
N LEU A 207 -2.06 -11.61 -23.19
CA LEU A 207 -2.65 -12.39 -24.29
C LEU A 207 -3.90 -13.17 -23.89
N THR A 208 -4.61 -12.71 -22.85
CA THR A 208 -5.76 -13.42 -22.28
C THR A 208 -7.05 -12.64 -22.52
N GLU A 209 -8.11 -13.33 -22.99
CA GLU A 209 -9.43 -12.74 -23.18
C GLU A 209 -10.21 -12.73 -21.86
N TYR A 210 -10.67 -11.54 -21.44
CA TYR A 210 -11.52 -11.33 -20.28
C TYR A 210 -12.87 -10.77 -20.68
N GLY A 211 -13.93 -11.25 -20.00
CA GLY A 211 -15.27 -10.69 -20.11
C GLY A 211 -15.59 -9.86 -18.87
N PHE A 212 -16.07 -8.63 -19.06
CA PHE A 212 -16.43 -7.72 -17.97
C PHE A 212 -17.90 -7.33 -18.02
N THR A 213 -18.51 -7.21 -16.85
CA THR A 213 -19.82 -6.60 -16.63
C THR A 213 -19.69 -5.58 -15.49
N VAL A 214 -20.61 -4.62 -15.42
CA VAL A 214 -20.68 -3.65 -14.33
C VAL A 214 -22.08 -3.67 -13.74
N ARG A 215 -22.18 -3.62 -12.40
CA ARG A 215 -23.46 -3.44 -11.68
C ARG A 215 -23.32 -2.33 -10.65
N ALA A 216 -24.41 -1.63 -10.40
CA ALA A 216 -24.49 -0.61 -9.36
C ALA A 216 -24.95 -1.23 -8.04
N TYR A 217 -24.57 -0.63 -6.92
CA TYR A 217 -25.14 -0.87 -5.60
C TYR A 217 -25.51 0.44 -4.92
N ASP A 218 -26.53 0.41 -4.05
CA ASP A 218 -27.04 1.58 -3.34
C ASP A 218 -26.48 1.70 -1.92
N THR A 219 -26.91 2.72 -1.20
CA THR A 219 -26.52 2.97 0.20
C THR A 219 -27.09 1.93 1.18
N SER A 220 -28.08 1.15 0.78
CA SER A 220 -28.67 0.01 1.52
C SER A 220 -28.07 -1.33 1.10
N ASN A 221 -27.05 -1.31 0.23
CA ASN A 221 -26.32 -2.46 -0.28
C ASN A 221 -27.21 -3.43 -1.15
N ASN A 222 -28.30 -2.91 -1.73
CA ASN A 222 -28.99 -3.66 -2.78
C ASN A 222 -28.20 -3.55 -4.08
N ARG A 223 -28.02 -4.67 -4.77
CA ARG A 223 -27.25 -4.76 -6.02
C ARG A 223 -28.15 -4.83 -7.21
N GLY A 224 -27.93 -3.96 -8.18
CA GLY A 224 -28.60 -3.97 -9.48
C GLY A 224 -28.16 -5.15 -10.34
N ALA A 225 -28.85 -5.33 -11.45
CA ALA A 225 -28.46 -6.32 -12.45
C ALA A 225 -27.17 -5.90 -13.15
N GLU A 226 -26.38 -6.90 -13.58
CA GLU A 226 -25.16 -6.65 -14.34
C GLU A 226 -25.49 -6.12 -15.75
N SER A 227 -24.63 -5.26 -16.29
CA SER A 227 -24.68 -4.75 -17.67
C SER A 227 -24.53 -5.88 -18.70
N ALA A 228 -24.72 -5.54 -19.98
CA ALA A 228 -24.24 -6.41 -21.05
C ALA A 228 -22.72 -6.57 -20.94
N ALA A 229 -22.23 -7.78 -21.16
CA ALA A 229 -20.79 -8.05 -21.09
C ALA A 229 -20.05 -7.41 -22.29
N VAL A 230 -18.86 -6.91 -22.02
CA VAL A 230 -17.85 -6.58 -23.04
C VAL A 230 -16.66 -7.51 -22.88
N THR A 231 -15.93 -7.76 -23.96
CA THR A 231 -14.70 -8.57 -23.93
C THR A 231 -13.51 -7.73 -24.37
N ALA A 232 -12.38 -7.98 -23.73
CA ALA A 232 -11.09 -7.43 -24.12
C ALA A 232 -10.03 -8.53 -24.06
N THR A 233 -9.08 -8.50 -24.97
CA THR A 233 -7.89 -9.36 -24.91
C THR A 233 -6.71 -8.49 -24.56
N THR A 234 -6.03 -8.80 -23.45
CA THR A 234 -4.81 -8.11 -23.04
C THR A 234 -3.72 -8.22 -24.11
N LEU A 235 -2.87 -7.22 -24.19
CA LEU A 235 -1.78 -7.18 -25.18
C LEU A 235 -0.68 -8.20 -24.81
N GLU A 236 0.23 -8.42 -25.77
CA GLU A 236 1.46 -9.16 -25.50
C GLU A 236 2.34 -8.32 -24.56
N GLY A 237 2.71 -8.87 -23.40
CA GLY A 237 3.63 -8.21 -22.48
C GLY A 237 5.01 -8.01 -23.14
N GLY A 238 5.59 -6.85 -22.98
CA GLY A 238 6.93 -6.51 -23.49
C GLY A 238 8.08 -7.11 -22.70
N GLY A 239 7.89 -8.28 -22.13
CA GLY A 239 8.83 -9.12 -21.42
C GLY A 239 8.04 -10.31 -20.87
N THR A 240 8.54 -11.52 -21.04
CA THR A 240 7.91 -12.67 -20.40
C THR A 240 7.95 -12.46 -18.88
N THR A 241 6.78 -12.35 -18.23
CA THR A 241 6.73 -12.51 -16.77
C THR A 241 7.34 -13.87 -16.47
N PRO A 242 8.33 -13.98 -15.58
CA PRO A 242 8.91 -15.27 -15.25
C PRO A 242 7.80 -16.23 -14.84
N THR A 243 7.69 -17.36 -15.56
CA THR A 243 6.71 -18.40 -15.20
C THR A 243 7.26 -19.15 -13.99
N GLY A 244 6.57 -19.10 -12.87
CA GLY A 244 6.98 -19.75 -11.63
C GLY A 244 6.96 -18.79 -10.43
N GLU A 245 7.44 -19.27 -9.30
CA GLU A 245 7.55 -18.49 -8.08
C GLU A 245 8.61 -17.41 -8.20
N ARG A 246 8.29 -16.25 -7.67
CA ARG A 246 9.18 -15.08 -7.72
C ARG A 246 10.36 -15.26 -6.77
N ARG A 247 11.55 -14.93 -7.26
CA ARG A 247 12.80 -14.84 -6.50
C ARG A 247 13.29 -13.41 -6.65
N VAL A 248 12.83 -12.55 -5.73
CA VAL A 248 13.13 -11.12 -5.73
C VAL A 248 14.35 -10.88 -4.83
N ALA A 249 15.31 -10.07 -5.25
CA ALA A 249 16.41 -9.67 -4.38
C ALA A 249 16.64 -8.16 -4.45
N TYR A 250 16.79 -7.52 -3.28
CA TYR A 250 17.27 -6.15 -3.22
C TYR A 250 18.78 -6.13 -3.46
N PHE A 251 19.18 -5.31 -4.45
CA PHE A 251 20.57 -4.95 -4.71
C PHE A 251 20.84 -3.55 -4.20
N THR A 252 21.72 -3.43 -3.20
CA THR A 252 22.01 -2.15 -2.57
C THR A 252 23.02 -1.32 -3.37
N GLN A 253 22.68 -0.08 -3.69
CA GLN A 253 23.55 0.89 -4.39
C GLN A 253 24.93 1.00 -3.72
N TRP A 254 24.93 1.03 -2.39
CA TRP A 254 26.13 1.21 -1.54
C TRP A 254 26.94 -0.07 -1.30
N GLY A 255 26.44 -1.24 -1.72
CA GLY A 255 27.14 -2.52 -1.61
C GLY A 255 28.51 -2.53 -2.26
N ILE A 256 28.74 -1.66 -3.25
CA ILE A 256 30.03 -1.52 -3.96
C ILE A 256 31.17 -0.96 -3.11
N TYR A 257 30.90 -0.41 -1.93
CA TYR A 257 31.90 0.16 -1.02
C TYR A 257 32.43 -0.88 -0.03
N ASP A 258 32.17 -0.73 1.24
CA ASP A 258 32.73 -1.56 2.31
C ASP A 258 32.35 -3.04 2.19
N ARG A 259 31.19 -3.36 1.64
CA ARG A 259 30.79 -4.74 1.35
C ARG A 259 31.51 -5.34 0.15
N GLY A 260 32.01 -4.50 -0.77
CA GLY A 260 32.71 -4.92 -1.98
C GLY A 260 31.85 -5.77 -2.91
N TYR A 261 30.51 -5.60 -2.85
CA TYR A 261 29.56 -6.38 -3.62
C TYR A 261 29.15 -5.61 -4.89
N LEU A 262 29.57 -6.13 -6.03
CA LEU A 262 29.31 -5.54 -7.36
C LEU A 262 28.20 -6.33 -8.06
N VAL A 263 27.56 -5.73 -9.07
CA VAL A 263 26.60 -6.46 -9.93
C VAL A 263 27.22 -7.73 -10.53
N ARG A 264 28.53 -7.70 -10.82
CA ARG A 264 29.30 -8.89 -11.23
C ARG A 264 29.19 -10.05 -10.24
N ASN A 265 29.07 -9.80 -8.94
CA ASN A 265 28.98 -10.86 -7.95
C ASN A 265 27.76 -11.74 -8.13
N LEU A 266 26.64 -11.18 -8.64
CA LEU A 266 25.45 -11.95 -8.99
C LEU A 266 25.74 -13.01 -10.06
N GLU A 267 26.57 -12.66 -11.05
CA GLU A 267 26.99 -13.59 -12.10
C GLU A 267 27.99 -14.63 -11.55
N THR A 268 29.05 -14.18 -10.87
CA THR A 268 30.14 -15.08 -10.44
C THR A 268 29.74 -16.06 -9.34
N SER A 269 28.73 -15.72 -8.54
CA SER A 269 28.13 -16.63 -7.52
C SER A 269 27.10 -17.60 -8.11
N GLY A 270 26.66 -17.37 -9.36
CA GLY A 270 25.52 -18.09 -9.95
C GLY A 270 24.16 -17.58 -9.53
N THR A 271 24.10 -16.56 -8.66
CA THR A 271 22.84 -15.98 -8.14
C THR A 271 21.97 -15.42 -9.25
N ALA A 272 22.55 -14.78 -10.26
CA ALA A 272 21.78 -14.17 -11.36
C ALA A 272 20.88 -15.17 -12.09
N ALA A 273 21.31 -16.41 -12.24
CA ALA A 273 20.53 -17.48 -12.89
C ALA A 273 19.32 -17.92 -12.05
N ASN A 274 19.34 -17.65 -10.74
CA ASN A 274 18.31 -18.05 -9.80
C ASN A 274 17.32 -16.93 -9.50
N LEU A 275 17.56 -15.68 -9.95
CA LEU A 275 16.69 -14.55 -9.71
C LEU A 275 15.65 -14.37 -10.83
N THR A 276 14.46 -13.98 -10.46
CA THR A 276 13.46 -13.47 -11.38
C THR A 276 13.43 -11.94 -11.39
N HIS A 277 13.70 -11.31 -10.24
CA HIS A 277 13.66 -9.87 -10.06
C HIS A 277 14.83 -9.35 -9.24
N ILE A 278 15.29 -8.16 -9.60
CA ILE A 278 16.17 -7.33 -8.78
C ILE A 278 15.45 -6.03 -8.47
N ASN A 279 15.26 -5.70 -7.20
CA ASN A 279 14.86 -4.37 -6.75
C ASN A 279 16.14 -3.58 -6.45
N TYR A 280 16.44 -2.57 -7.25
CA TYR A 280 17.60 -1.71 -7.05
C TYR A 280 17.31 -0.65 -5.96
N ALA A 281 18.00 -0.70 -4.87
CA ALA A 281 17.81 0.15 -3.69
C ALA A 281 18.86 1.26 -3.63
N PHE A 282 18.51 2.56 -3.70
CA PHE A 282 17.17 3.13 -3.84
C PHE A 282 17.18 4.32 -4.79
N GLY A 283 16.03 4.67 -5.34
CA GLY A 283 15.73 5.98 -5.88
C GLY A 283 15.17 6.89 -4.78
N ASN A 284 15.43 8.21 -4.88
CA ASN A 284 15.02 9.18 -3.87
C ASN A 284 14.07 10.23 -4.44
N ILE A 285 13.31 10.88 -3.54
CA ILE A 285 12.34 11.95 -3.83
C ILE A 285 12.81 13.21 -3.11
N ASN A 286 12.88 14.34 -3.84
CA ASN A 286 13.27 15.62 -3.26
C ASN A 286 12.10 16.32 -2.55
N SER A 287 12.39 17.44 -1.87
CA SER A 287 11.39 18.23 -1.17
C SER A 287 10.33 18.91 -2.07
N ASN A 288 10.51 18.87 -3.39
CA ASN A 288 9.48 19.29 -4.35
C ASN A 288 8.52 18.15 -4.72
N GLY A 289 8.77 16.94 -4.21
CA GLY A 289 8.03 15.74 -4.55
C GLY A 289 8.36 15.19 -5.94
N GLU A 290 9.64 15.26 -6.35
CA GLU A 290 10.11 14.74 -7.64
C GLU A 290 11.20 13.70 -7.41
N CYS A 291 11.21 12.61 -8.18
CA CYS A 291 12.38 11.75 -8.29
C CYS A 291 13.57 12.54 -8.82
N PHE A 292 14.74 12.31 -8.25
CA PHE A 292 15.94 13.03 -8.64
C PHE A 292 17.20 12.19 -8.44
N MET A 293 18.25 12.52 -9.19
CA MET A 293 19.58 11.94 -9.01
C MET A 293 20.52 13.01 -8.44
N ALA A 294 21.28 12.63 -7.43
CA ALA A 294 22.29 13.48 -6.79
C ALA A 294 23.57 12.69 -6.54
N ASN A 295 24.68 13.39 -6.43
CA ASN A 295 25.94 12.83 -5.92
C ASN A 295 26.30 13.56 -4.62
N GLN A 296 25.48 13.34 -3.59
CA GLN A 296 25.59 14.01 -2.31
C GLN A 296 25.17 13.06 -1.20
N LEU A 297 26.01 12.93 -0.18
CA LEU A 297 25.75 12.09 0.98
C LEU A 297 24.35 12.36 1.56
N GLY A 298 23.57 11.29 1.78
CA GLY A 298 22.22 11.33 2.30
C GLY A 298 21.13 11.71 1.28
N GLN A 299 21.51 12.08 0.04
CA GLN A 299 20.55 12.42 -1.02
C GLN A 299 20.60 11.47 -2.22
N GLY A 300 21.78 10.91 -2.54
CA GLY A 300 21.98 10.01 -3.66
C GLY A 300 23.45 9.84 -3.99
N ASP A 301 23.73 8.84 -4.83
CA ASP A 301 25.07 8.48 -5.26
C ASP A 301 25.13 8.24 -6.78
N ALA A 302 24.98 9.32 -7.54
CA ALA A 302 25.04 9.28 -9.00
C ALA A 302 26.36 8.70 -9.52
N TRP A 303 27.44 8.76 -8.71
CA TRP A 303 28.69 8.13 -9.08
C TRP A 303 28.59 6.61 -9.07
N ALA A 304 28.01 6.02 -8.02
CA ALA A 304 27.76 4.57 -7.95
C ALA A 304 26.76 4.13 -9.02
N ASP A 305 25.68 4.92 -9.19
CA ASP A 305 24.58 4.57 -10.09
C ASP A 305 25.01 4.54 -11.55
N TYR A 306 25.63 5.62 -12.07
CA TYR A 306 25.95 5.72 -13.50
C TYR A 306 27.24 6.50 -13.83
N GLY A 307 28.01 6.94 -12.82
CA GLY A 307 29.25 7.70 -13.04
C GLY A 307 30.53 6.85 -13.00
N ARG A 308 30.60 5.83 -12.13
CA ARG A 308 31.78 4.97 -11.93
C ARG A 308 32.10 4.15 -13.17
N SER A 309 33.38 4.18 -13.60
CA SER A 309 33.85 3.25 -14.63
C SER A 309 34.31 1.93 -13.98
N PHE A 310 33.76 0.82 -14.44
CA PHE A 310 34.15 -0.52 -14.00
C PHE A 310 35.28 -1.07 -14.88
N ARG A 311 36.29 -1.71 -14.24
CA ARG A 311 37.34 -2.43 -14.94
C ARG A 311 36.80 -3.76 -15.47
N ALA A 312 37.55 -4.42 -16.36
CA ALA A 312 37.14 -5.70 -16.92
C ALA A 312 36.94 -6.80 -15.85
N ASP A 313 37.75 -6.78 -14.80
CA ASP A 313 37.65 -7.73 -13.65
C ASP A 313 36.52 -7.37 -12.68
N GLU A 314 35.90 -6.21 -12.80
CA GLU A 314 34.74 -5.73 -12.03
C GLU A 314 33.44 -5.79 -12.83
N SER A 315 33.52 -5.91 -14.15
CA SER A 315 32.36 -5.87 -15.05
C SER A 315 31.71 -7.24 -15.20
N VAL A 316 30.38 -7.25 -15.32
CA VAL A 316 29.56 -8.47 -15.49
C VAL A 316 30.01 -9.31 -16.67
N ASP A 317 30.26 -8.68 -17.81
CA ASP A 317 30.65 -9.32 -19.07
C ASP A 317 32.18 -9.44 -19.29
N GLY A 318 32.97 -9.02 -18.31
CA GLY A 318 34.43 -9.01 -18.42
C GLY A 318 34.98 -7.90 -19.31
N VAL A 319 34.16 -6.94 -19.77
CA VAL A 319 34.56 -5.81 -20.62
C VAL A 319 34.55 -4.52 -19.80
N ALA A 320 35.70 -3.84 -19.76
CA ALA A 320 35.84 -2.56 -19.04
C ALA A 320 35.00 -1.46 -19.66
N ASP A 321 34.48 -0.57 -18.81
CA ASP A 321 33.84 0.65 -19.25
C ASP A 321 34.85 1.59 -19.92
N THR A 322 34.37 2.37 -20.90
CA THR A 322 35.14 3.45 -21.52
C THR A 322 34.64 4.81 -21.02
N TRP A 323 35.56 5.77 -20.90
CA TRP A 323 35.22 7.07 -20.32
C TRP A 323 34.15 7.85 -21.09
N ASN A 324 34.06 7.65 -22.38
CA ASN A 324 33.17 8.41 -23.28
C ASN A 324 31.84 7.70 -23.60
N GLN A 325 31.51 6.62 -22.85
CA GLN A 325 30.18 6.01 -22.97
C GLN A 325 29.14 6.79 -22.14
N ASP A 326 27.91 6.84 -22.62
CA ASP A 326 26.84 7.63 -22.03
C ASP A 326 26.31 7.07 -20.71
N LEU A 327 26.58 5.80 -20.41
CA LEU A 327 26.17 5.13 -19.19
C LEU A 327 27.32 4.27 -18.63
N ARG A 328 27.56 4.42 -17.33
CA ARG A 328 28.52 3.63 -16.55
C ARG A 328 27.86 3.17 -15.26
N GLY A 329 28.61 2.88 -14.22
CA GLY A 329 28.09 2.56 -12.90
C GLY A 329 27.28 1.27 -12.82
N ASN A 330 26.56 1.11 -11.72
CA ASN A 330 25.68 -0.04 -11.49
C ASN A 330 24.62 -0.19 -12.59
N PHE A 331 24.09 0.92 -13.11
CA PHE A 331 23.06 0.89 -14.16
C PHE A 331 23.59 0.25 -15.45
N ASN A 332 24.82 0.58 -15.84
CA ASN A 332 25.43 -0.09 -17.00
C ASN A 332 25.68 -1.58 -16.74
N GLN A 333 26.08 -1.94 -15.51
CA GLN A 333 26.30 -3.34 -15.16
C GLN A 333 24.97 -4.12 -15.12
N LEU A 334 23.90 -3.54 -14.65
CA LEU A 334 22.55 -4.13 -14.72
C LEU A 334 22.06 -4.30 -16.17
N ARG A 335 22.33 -3.33 -17.03
CA ARG A 335 22.04 -3.46 -18.47
C ARG A 335 22.77 -4.67 -19.07
N LYS A 336 24.06 -4.81 -18.81
CA LYS A 336 24.86 -5.95 -19.26
C LYS A 336 24.37 -7.28 -18.66
N LEU A 337 23.93 -7.27 -17.40
CA LEU A 337 23.36 -8.45 -16.75
C LEU A 337 22.07 -8.90 -17.45
N LYS A 338 21.17 -7.95 -17.77
CA LYS A 338 19.94 -8.24 -18.50
C LYS A 338 20.19 -8.75 -19.94
N GLU A 339 21.27 -8.32 -20.60
CA GLU A 339 21.67 -8.87 -21.89
C GLU A 339 22.05 -10.35 -21.78
N MET A 340 22.61 -10.78 -20.65
CA MET A 340 22.95 -12.18 -20.35
C MET A 340 21.74 -12.98 -19.87
N TYR A 341 20.83 -12.34 -19.11
CA TYR A 341 19.62 -12.91 -18.52
C TYR A 341 18.38 -12.12 -18.95
N PRO A 342 17.88 -12.35 -20.19
CA PRO A 342 16.80 -11.53 -20.76
C PRO A 342 15.47 -11.58 -20.02
N ASP A 343 15.22 -12.67 -19.26
CA ASP A 343 14.01 -12.86 -18.45
C ASP A 343 14.13 -12.20 -17.08
N LEU A 344 15.32 -11.74 -16.67
CA LEU A 344 15.54 -11.05 -15.40
C LEU A 344 14.92 -9.65 -15.45
N ARG A 345 14.01 -9.38 -14.52
CA ARG A 345 13.39 -8.05 -14.34
C ARG A 345 14.20 -7.23 -13.34
N VAL A 346 14.27 -5.95 -13.59
CA VAL A 346 14.94 -5.00 -12.69
C VAL A 346 13.99 -3.85 -12.41
N ASN A 347 13.57 -3.69 -11.16
CA ASN A 347 12.74 -2.57 -10.71
C ASN A 347 13.59 -1.58 -9.94
N ILE A 348 13.28 -0.27 -10.08
CA ILE A 348 13.82 0.75 -9.18
C ILE A 348 12.94 0.82 -7.94
N SER A 349 13.52 0.57 -6.75
CA SER A 349 12.83 0.77 -5.49
C SER A 349 12.97 2.22 -5.04
N LEU A 350 11.86 2.85 -4.67
CA LEU A 350 11.80 4.25 -4.28
C LEU A 350 11.59 4.35 -2.77
N GLY A 351 12.48 5.02 -2.06
CA GLY A 351 12.31 5.30 -0.65
C GLY A 351 13.21 4.50 0.29
N GLY A 352 12.68 3.45 0.91
CA GLY A 352 13.32 2.74 2.00
C GLY A 352 13.31 3.54 3.29
N TRP A 353 13.95 3.01 4.35
CA TRP A 353 13.93 3.59 5.69
C TRP A 353 14.32 5.07 5.74
N THR A 354 15.40 5.45 5.06
CA THR A 354 15.96 6.81 5.13
C THR A 354 15.43 7.79 4.10
N TRP A 355 14.88 7.32 2.98
CA TRP A 355 14.42 8.17 1.89
C TRP A 355 12.89 8.22 1.73
N SER A 356 12.15 7.79 2.75
CA SER A 356 10.70 7.96 2.84
C SER A 356 10.27 9.36 3.31
N GLU A 357 11.21 10.28 3.58
CA GLU A 357 10.97 11.60 4.19
C GLU A 357 9.88 12.42 3.48
N HIS A 358 9.87 12.42 2.15
CA HIS A 358 9.03 13.30 1.35
C HIS A 358 7.80 12.62 0.72
N PHE A 359 7.57 11.32 0.96
CA PHE A 359 6.42 10.61 0.38
C PHE A 359 5.08 11.22 0.76
N SER A 360 4.87 11.53 2.05
CA SER A 360 3.63 12.12 2.53
C SER A 360 3.33 13.48 1.89
N ASP A 361 4.38 14.29 1.62
CA ASP A 361 4.25 15.57 0.90
C ASP A 361 3.95 15.36 -0.59
N ALA A 362 4.63 14.41 -1.21
CA ALA A 362 4.46 14.08 -2.62
C ALA A 362 3.09 13.41 -2.92
N ALA A 363 2.56 12.64 -1.96
CA ALA A 363 1.28 11.97 -2.09
C ALA A 363 0.06 12.87 -1.81
N LEU A 364 0.26 14.08 -1.24
CA LEU A 364 -0.79 14.88 -0.60
C LEU A 364 -1.89 15.37 -1.57
N THR A 365 -1.52 15.85 -2.75
CA THR A 365 -2.49 16.39 -3.72
C THR A 365 -2.39 15.71 -5.07
N PRO A 366 -3.43 15.76 -5.91
CA PRO A 366 -3.36 15.22 -7.28
C PRO A 366 -2.15 15.76 -8.06
N GLU A 367 -1.88 17.07 -7.98
CA GLU A 367 -0.80 17.71 -8.72
C GLU A 367 0.58 17.30 -8.19
N SER A 368 0.72 17.04 -6.87
CA SER A 368 1.98 16.53 -6.33
C SER A 368 2.21 15.08 -6.68
N ARG A 369 1.17 14.24 -6.72
CA ARG A 369 1.25 12.85 -7.19
C ARG A 369 1.63 12.77 -8.66
N GLU A 370 0.92 13.52 -9.54
CA GLU A 370 1.24 13.59 -10.97
C GLU A 370 2.71 13.98 -11.19
N ARG A 371 3.20 14.98 -10.46
CA ARG A 371 4.59 15.44 -10.56
C ARG A 371 5.59 14.37 -10.09
N MET A 372 5.34 13.72 -8.95
CA MET A 372 6.18 12.63 -8.46
C MET A 372 6.27 11.51 -9.50
N VAL A 373 5.13 10.98 -9.90
CA VAL A 373 5.06 9.83 -10.80
C VAL A 373 5.69 10.14 -12.15
N SER A 374 5.35 11.28 -12.76
CA SER A 374 5.91 11.65 -14.06
C SER A 374 7.42 11.83 -14.02
N SER A 375 7.98 12.40 -12.93
CA SER A 375 9.42 12.56 -12.76
C SER A 375 10.15 11.22 -12.58
N CYS A 376 9.56 10.28 -11.82
CA CYS A 376 10.15 8.94 -11.63
C CYS A 376 10.14 8.14 -12.93
N ILE A 377 9.04 8.17 -13.68
CA ILE A 377 8.93 7.52 -15.00
C ILE A 377 9.94 8.13 -15.98
N ASP A 378 10.03 9.46 -16.06
CA ASP A 378 10.96 10.14 -16.96
C ASP A 378 12.41 9.75 -16.65
N GLN A 379 12.78 9.76 -15.38
CA GLN A 379 14.15 9.51 -14.97
C GLN A 379 14.57 8.05 -15.12
N PHE A 380 13.74 7.10 -14.64
CA PHE A 380 14.13 5.71 -14.53
C PHE A 380 13.64 4.85 -15.70
N LEU A 381 12.38 4.98 -16.13
CA LEU A 381 11.82 4.13 -17.17
C LEU A 381 12.12 4.66 -18.58
N ARG A 382 12.01 5.99 -18.79
CA ARG A 382 12.48 6.64 -20.02
C ARG A 382 14.00 6.81 -20.06
N GLY A 383 14.65 6.70 -18.90
CA GLY A 383 16.11 6.72 -18.75
C GLY A 383 16.75 8.09 -18.97
N ASN A 384 16.01 9.19 -18.71
CA ASN A 384 16.49 10.57 -18.86
C ASN A 384 17.29 11.00 -17.63
N LEU A 385 18.53 10.51 -17.50
CA LEU A 385 19.39 10.85 -16.38
C LEU A 385 20.01 12.25 -16.55
N PRO A 386 20.18 13.03 -15.47
CA PRO A 386 20.98 14.25 -15.54
C PRO A 386 22.44 13.93 -15.88
N MET A 387 23.12 14.87 -16.55
CA MET A 387 24.54 14.70 -16.86
C MET A 387 25.40 14.75 -15.59
N PHE A 388 26.18 13.71 -15.35
CA PHE A 388 27.13 13.61 -14.26
C PHE A 388 28.45 13.01 -14.75
N ASP A 389 29.55 13.76 -14.60
CA ASP A 389 30.92 13.35 -14.94
C ASP A 389 31.06 12.72 -16.36
N GLY A 390 30.31 13.27 -17.31
CA GLY A 390 30.32 12.81 -18.70
C GLY A 390 29.43 11.59 -18.99
N ALA A 391 28.69 11.08 -18.00
CA ALA A 391 27.66 10.06 -18.18
C ALA A 391 26.25 10.67 -17.96
N GLY A 392 25.20 9.98 -18.37
CA GLY A 392 23.82 10.45 -18.32
C GLY A 392 23.35 11.05 -19.66
N GLY A 393 22.25 11.79 -19.62
CA GLY A 393 21.60 12.37 -20.77
C GLY A 393 20.31 11.67 -21.15
N PRO A 394 19.53 12.24 -22.11
CA PRO A 394 18.25 11.69 -22.52
C PRO A 394 18.36 10.24 -23.01
N GLY A 395 17.56 9.34 -22.43
CA GLY A 395 17.49 7.95 -22.82
C GLY A 395 18.71 7.09 -22.47
N SER A 396 19.72 7.63 -21.77
CA SER A 396 20.96 6.90 -21.45
C SER A 396 20.73 5.62 -20.65
N ALA A 397 19.71 5.60 -19.78
CA ALA A 397 19.34 4.45 -18.96
C ALA A 397 18.05 3.74 -19.45
N ALA A 398 17.55 4.06 -20.63
CA ALA A 398 16.34 3.42 -21.15
C ALA A 398 16.50 1.90 -21.27
N GLY A 399 15.46 1.16 -20.87
CA GLY A 399 15.41 -0.29 -20.98
C GLY A 399 16.11 -1.06 -19.86
N ILE A 400 16.68 -0.38 -18.83
CA ILE A 400 17.26 -1.03 -17.66
C ILE A 400 16.15 -1.45 -16.70
N PHE A 401 15.32 -0.50 -16.30
CA PHE A 401 14.26 -0.76 -15.34
C PHE A 401 12.99 -1.23 -16.03
N ASP A 402 12.38 -2.29 -15.49
CA ASP A 402 11.16 -2.92 -15.93
C ASP A 402 9.94 -2.48 -15.14
N GLY A 403 10.15 -1.73 -14.06
CA GLY A 403 9.09 -1.29 -13.18
C GLY A 403 9.59 -0.41 -12.03
N ILE A 404 8.64 -0.08 -11.17
CA ILE A 404 8.84 0.71 -9.96
C ILE A 404 8.37 -0.10 -8.76
N ASP A 405 9.22 -0.17 -7.73
CA ASP A 405 8.90 -0.71 -6.43
C ASP A 405 8.73 0.44 -5.44
N LEU A 406 7.63 0.45 -4.66
CA LEU A 406 7.33 1.52 -3.70
C LEU A 406 7.69 1.05 -2.30
N ASP A 407 8.69 1.69 -1.72
CA ASP A 407 9.20 1.39 -0.39
C ASP A 407 8.98 2.60 0.54
N TRP A 408 7.70 2.99 0.72
CA TRP A 408 7.34 4.05 1.67
C TRP A 408 7.19 3.48 3.09
N GLU A 409 8.13 3.81 3.97
CA GLU A 409 8.19 3.33 5.35
C GLU A 409 7.88 4.42 6.39
N TRP A 410 6.60 4.73 6.77
CA TRP A 410 5.35 4.04 6.40
C TRP A 410 4.22 5.06 6.22
N PRO A 411 3.28 4.87 5.30
CA PRO A 411 2.14 5.75 5.19
C PRO A 411 1.30 5.69 6.49
N GLY A 412 0.91 6.85 7.00
CA GLY A 412 0.06 6.99 8.19
C GLY A 412 0.68 6.54 9.53
N SER A 413 1.95 6.10 9.54
CA SER A 413 2.63 5.56 10.72
C SER A 413 4.05 6.10 10.85
N ALA A 414 4.59 6.04 12.08
CA ALA A 414 5.97 6.41 12.31
C ALA A 414 6.94 5.43 11.62
N GLY A 415 7.92 5.99 10.92
CA GLY A 415 9.09 5.33 10.36
C GLY A 415 10.37 6.01 10.86
N HIS A 416 11.27 6.38 9.94
CA HIS A 416 12.45 7.16 10.26
C HIS A 416 12.09 8.52 10.87
N GLU A 417 12.93 9.05 11.78
CA GLU A 417 12.64 10.26 12.58
C GLU A 417 12.40 11.53 11.74
N HIS A 418 12.85 11.56 10.48
CA HIS A 418 12.65 12.68 9.57
C HIS A 418 11.40 12.56 8.69
N ASN A 419 10.71 11.42 8.72
CA ASN A 419 9.54 11.20 7.88
C ASN A 419 8.38 12.09 8.30
N THR A 420 7.75 12.74 7.32
CA THR A 420 6.45 13.39 7.52
C THR A 420 5.36 12.31 7.57
N VAL A 421 4.49 12.38 8.58
CA VAL A 421 3.36 11.44 8.76
C VAL A 421 2.07 12.24 8.89
N ARG A 422 1.03 11.85 8.14
CA ARG A 422 -0.29 12.47 8.16
C ARG A 422 -1.39 11.41 8.32
N PRO A 423 -2.50 11.75 8.96
CA PRO A 423 -3.67 10.85 9.03
C PRO A 423 -4.22 10.47 7.65
N GLU A 424 -4.06 11.33 6.66
CA GLU A 424 -4.54 11.16 5.29
C GLU A 424 -3.61 10.30 4.41
N ASP A 425 -2.47 9.88 4.93
CA ASP A 425 -1.47 9.12 4.15
C ASP A 425 -2.02 7.79 3.63
N ARG A 426 -2.98 7.20 4.35
CA ARG A 426 -3.66 5.96 3.93
C ARG A 426 -4.40 6.15 2.60
N GLU A 427 -5.23 7.18 2.51
CA GLU A 427 -5.96 7.53 1.30
C GLU A 427 -5.03 8.08 0.22
N ASN A 428 -4.04 8.88 0.63
CA ASN A 428 -3.06 9.46 -0.26
C ASN A 428 -2.15 8.41 -0.89
N PHE A 429 -1.76 7.36 -0.14
CA PHE A 429 -1.00 6.25 -0.70
C PHE A 429 -1.82 5.48 -1.74
N THR A 430 -3.09 5.20 -1.45
CA THR A 430 -3.99 4.58 -2.42
C THR A 430 -4.09 5.40 -3.71
N ALA A 431 -4.24 6.72 -3.58
CA ALA A 431 -4.31 7.62 -4.73
C ALA A 431 -2.96 7.74 -5.48
N LEU A 432 -1.84 7.66 -4.77
CA LEU A 432 -0.50 7.66 -5.37
C LEU A 432 -0.25 6.39 -6.18
N VAL A 433 -0.61 5.24 -5.64
CA VAL A 433 -0.49 3.94 -6.35
C VAL A 433 -1.36 3.92 -7.60
N GLN A 434 -2.58 4.46 -7.53
CA GLN A 434 -3.43 4.61 -8.71
C GLN A 434 -2.77 5.52 -9.77
N GLU A 435 -2.19 6.65 -9.37
CA GLU A 435 -1.49 7.56 -10.27
C GLU A 435 -0.29 6.90 -10.95
N PHE A 436 0.48 6.08 -10.19
CA PHE A 436 1.56 5.28 -10.79
C PHE A 436 1.02 4.32 -11.84
N ARG A 437 -0.06 3.58 -11.53
CA ARG A 437 -0.63 2.63 -12.49
C ARG A 437 -1.13 3.33 -13.74
N ASP A 438 -1.87 4.43 -13.58
CA ASP A 438 -2.41 5.18 -14.73
C ASP A 438 -1.31 5.69 -15.67
N GLN A 439 -0.20 6.21 -15.12
CA GLN A 439 0.92 6.70 -15.94
C GLN A 439 1.79 5.57 -16.50
N LEU A 440 1.94 4.45 -15.80
CA LEU A 440 2.62 3.26 -16.32
C LEU A 440 1.85 2.64 -17.49
N ASP A 441 0.53 2.55 -17.39
CA ASP A 441 -0.34 2.05 -18.46
C ASP A 441 -0.27 2.97 -19.70
N ALA A 442 -0.22 4.29 -19.48
CA ALA A 442 0.00 5.24 -20.58
C ALA A 442 1.37 5.06 -21.22
N LEU A 443 2.43 4.83 -20.43
CA LEU A 443 3.77 4.56 -20.95
C LEU A 443 3.81 3.23 -21.70
N GLU A 444 3.12 2.20 -21.23
CA GLU A 444 2.99 0.92 -21.92
C GLU A 444 2.31 1.08 -23.28
N THR A 445 1.22 1.83 -23.34
CA THR A 445 0.55 2.16 -24.61
C THR A 445 1.49 2.88 -25.58
N GLU A 446 2.38 3.76 -25.09
CA GLU A 446 3.35 4.49 -25.90
C GLU A 446 4.49 3.59 -26.40
N THR A 447 5.01 2.73 -25.53
CA THR A 447 6.26 1.98 -25.78
C THR A 447 6.01 0.54 -26.28
N GLY A 448 4.81 0.00 -26.04
CA GLY A 448 4.47 -1.41 -26.28
C GLY A 448 5.18 -2.36 -25.32
N ARG A 449 5.63 -1.88 -24.15
CA ARG A 449 6.36 -2.64 -23.13
C ARG A 449 5.64 -2.53 -21.78
N ALA A 450 5.34 -3.66 -21.15
CA ALA A 450 4.75 -3.71 -19.80
C ALA A 450 5.75 -3.25 -18.74
N TYR A 451 5.23 -2.51 -17.74
CA TYR A 451 5.99 -2.04 -16.59
C TYR A 451 5.33 -2.48 -15.29
N GLU A 452 6.12 -3.07 -14.41
CA GLU A 452 5.66 -3.54 -13.11
C GLU A 452 5.51 -2.40 -12.10
N LEU A 453 4.52 -2.55 -11.22
CA LEU A 453 4.36 -1.75 -10.01
C LEU A 453 4.29 -2.69 -8.82
N THR A 454 5.24 -2.58 -7.91
CA THR A 454 5.33 -3.39 -6.71
C THR A 454 5.46 -2.52 -5.47
N ALA A 455 5.33 -3.11 -4.28
CA ALA A 455 5.55 -2.38 -3.04
C ALA A 455 6.08 -3.30 -1.93
N PHE A 456 6.85 -2.72 -1.02
CA PHE A 456 7.25 -3.33 0.24
C PHE A 456 6.25 -2.95 1.34
N LEU A 457 5.70 -3.94 2.03
CA LEU A 457 4.63 -3.81 3.01
C LEU A 457 5.08 -4.25 4.41
N PRO A 458 4.61 -3.56 5.49
CA PRO A 458 5.05 -3.86 6.86
C PRO A 458 4.49 -5.17 7.40
N ALA A 459 5.23 -5.78 8.34
CA ALA A 459 4.74 -6.92 9.12
C ALA A 459 3.78 -6.50 10.26
N ASP A 460 3.83 -5.23 10.67
CA ASP A 460 3.08 -4.71 11.81
C ASP A 460 1.60 -4.48 11.45
N PRO A 461 0.64 -5.22 12.04
CA PRO A 461 -0.79 -5.04 11.75
C PRO A 461 -1.31 -3.62 12.03
N GLU A 462 -0.72 -2.91 13.02
CA GLU A 462 -1.11 -1.52 13.32
C GLU A 462 -0.71 -0.59 12.18
N LYS A 463 0.46 -0.81 11.57
CA LYS A 463 0.90 -0.04 10.39
C LYS A 463 0.08 -0.39 9.15
N VAL A 464 -0.28 -1.66 8.96
CA VAL A 464 -1.18 -2.09 7.87
C VAL A 464 -2.53 -1.38 7.98
N GLU A 465 -3.14 -1.36 9.17
CA GLU A 465 -4.41 -0.66 9.40
C GLU A 465 -4.30 0.83 9.16
N ALA A 466 -3.21 1.45 9.63
CA ALA A 466 -3.02 2.90 9.53
C ALA A 466 -2.75 3.40 8.11
N GLY A 467 -2.09 2.59 7.26
CA GLY A 467 -1.53 3.08 5.99
C GLY A 467 -2.06 2.42 4.72
N PHE A 468 -2.79 1.28 4.79
CA PHE A 468 -3.01 0.47 3.60
C PHE A 468 -4.47 0.08 3.39
N GLN A 469 -5.07 0.49 2.28
CA GLN A 469 -6.40 0.11 1.83
C GLN A 469 -6.30 -1.07 0.85
N MET A 470 -5.98 -2.29 1.34
CA MET A 470 -5.57 -3.43 0.51
C MET A 470 -6.53 -3.75 -0.64
N GLY A 471 -7.86 -3.69 -0.41
CA GLY A 471 -8.84 -3.94 -1.47
C GLY A 471 -8.81 -2.95 -2.64
N GLN A 472 -8.23 -1.74 -2.43
CA GLN A 472 -8.07 -0.72 -3.47
C GLN A 472 -6.64 -0.69 -4.03
N LEU A 473 -5.67 -1.13 -3.25
CA LEU A 473 -4.26 -1.15 -3.63
C LEU A 473 -3.93 -2.32 -4.55
N MET A 474 -4.35 -3.54 -4.17
CA MET A 474 -3.94 -4.77 -4.88
C MET A 474 -4.30 -4.81 -6.37
N PRO A 475 -5.44 -4.25 -6.83
CA PRO A 475 -5.73 -4.19 -8.26
C PRO A 475 -4.72 -3.39 -9.11
N ASN A 476 -3.86 -2.60 -8.46
CA ASN A 476 -2.86 -1.75 -9.14
C ASN A 476 -1.44 -2.31 -9.05
N PHE A 477 -1.20 -3.30 -8.17
CA PHE A 477 0.10 -3.93 -8.03
C PHE A 477 0.18 -5.24 -8.82
N ASP A 478 1.36 -5.51 -9.38
CA ASP A 478 1.67 -6.82 -9.99
C ASP A 478 1.95 -7.87 -8.91
N PHE A 479 2.57 -7.47 -7.82
CA PHE A 479 2.72 -8.22 -6.57
C PHE A 479 3.21 -7.28 -5.46
N VAL A 480 3.20 -7.76 -4.21
CA VAL A 480 3.73 -7.04 -3.07
C VAL A 480 4.69 -7.91 -2.27
N THR A 481 5.69 -7.29 -1.65
CA THR A 481 6.61 -7.97 -0.75
C THR A 481 6.22 -7.69 0.70
N VAL A 482 6.11 -8.73 1.50
CA VAL A 482 5.71 -8.64 2.91
C VAL A 482 6.95 -8.78 3.78
N GLN A 483 7.17 -7.82 4.67
CA GLN A 483 8.28 -7.81 5.61
C GLN A 483 8.29 -9.11 6.45
N GLY A 484 9.36 -9.89 6.36
CA GLY A 484 9.56 -11.11 7.12
C GLY A 484 10.73 -11.03 8.09
N TYR A 485 11.14 -9.81 8.48
CA TYR A 485 12.32 -9.54 9.30
C TYR A 485 12.16 -8.23 10.07
N ASP A 486 13.18 -7.88 10.88
CA ASP A 486 13.19 -6.71 11.77
C ASP A 486 12.04 -6.71 12.79
N TYR A 487 11.64 -7.89 13.23
CA TYR A 487 10.65 -8.04 14.28
C TYR A 487 11.22 -7.56 15.63
N HIS A 488 12.49 -7.87 15.88
CA HIS A 488 13.26 -7.47 17.05
C HIS A 488 14.69 -7.08 16.66
N GLY A 489 15.31 -6.17 17.42
CA GLY A 489 16.67 -5.71 17.15
C GLY A 489 17.28 -4.90 18.29
N GLY A 490 18.49 -4.40 18.08
CA GLY A 490 19.29 -3.68 19.08
C GLY A 490 18.65 -2.40 19.64
N TRP A 491 17.50 -1.98 19.16
CA TRP A 491 16.67 -0.91 19.74
C TRP A 491 15.87 -1.35 20.98
N GLU A 492 15.85 -2.65 21.26
CA GLU A 492 15.22 -3.24 22.44
C GLU A 492 16.27 -3.71 23.45
N ASN A 493 15.88 -3.77 24.71
CA ASN A 493 16.77 -4.23 25.81
C ASN A 493 16.55 -5.72 26.15
N THR A 494 15.85 -6.45 25.32
CA THR A 494 15.59 -7.89 25.44
C THR A 494 15.88 -8.56 24.13
N THR A 495 16.61 -9.65 24.16
CA THR A 495 16.90 -10.44 22.95
C THR A 495 15.66 -11.19 22.49
N ALA A 496 15.46 -11.27 21.18
CA ALA A 496 14.40 -12.06 20.57
C ALA A 496 14.76 -12.42 19.12
N HIS A 497 13.90 -13.14 18.43
CA HIS A 497 14.12 -13.49 17.04
C HIS A 497 13.73 -12.33 16.10
N GLN A 498 14.59 -12.01 15.12
CA GLN A 498 14.29 -10.95 14.16
C GLN A 498 13.36 -11.36 13.01
N SER A 499 13.18 -12.67 12.78
CA SER A 499 12.55 -13.18 11.55
C SER A 499 11.89 -14.55 11.73
N ASN A 500 11.41 -14.84 12.94
CA ASN A 500 10.74 -16.12 13.22
C ASN A 500 9.52 -16.34 12.32
N LEU A 501 9.40 -17.56 11.78
CA LEU A 501 8.28 -17.94 10.93
C LEU A 501 6.97 -18.05 11.72
N VAL A 502 7.04 -18.67 12.89
CA VAL A 502 5.92 -18.87 13.83
C VAL A 502 6.26 -18.17 15.15
N LEU A 503 5.25 -17.68 15.85
CA LEU A 503 5.44 -17.02 17.13
C LEU A 503 5.94 -17.99 18.20
N HIS A 504 7.01 -17.61 18.91
CA HIS A 504 7.45 -18.37 20.08
C HIS A 504 6.49 -18.17 21.24
N PRO A 505 6.02 -19.26 21.94
CA PRO A 505 5.03 -19.15 23.00
C PRO A 505 5.52 -18.35 24.22
N ASP A 506 6.83 -18.26 24.44
CA ASP A 506 7.46 -17.54 25.54
C ASP A 506 8.01 -16.17 25.14
N ASP A 507 7.69 -15.66 23.93
CA ASP A 507 8.10 -14.33 23.50
C ASP A 507 7.55 -13.28 24.48
N PRO A 508 8.42 -12.52 25.19
CA PRO A 508 7.99 -11.57 26.21
C PRO A 508 7.60 -10.21 25.62
N GLY A 509 7.73 -10.05 24.30
CA GLY A 509 7.52 -8.77 23.64
C GLY A 509 6.08 -8.25 23.77
N PRO A 510 5.89 -6.91 23.84
CA PRO A 510 4.57 -6.31 23.81
C PRO A 510 3.90 -6.43 22.44
N ARG A 511 4.68 -6.68 21.40
CA ARG A 511 4.25 -6.92 20.02
C ARG A 511 4.64 -8.33 19.62
N LEU A 512 3.69 -9.01 19.03
CA LEU A 512 3.84 -10.41 18.61
C LEU A 512 4.01 -10.45 17.10
N PHE A 513 5.24 -10.67 16.65
CA PHE A 513 5.58 -10.72 15.23
C PHE A 513 6.03 -12.12 14.80
N SER A 514 5.57 -12.52 13.64
CA SER A 514 6.06 -13.71 12.92
C SER A 514 5.70 -13.60 11.44
N GLY A 515 6.35 -14.38 10.60
CA GLY A 515 5.99 -14.47 9.17
C GLY A 515 4.53 -14.91 8.96
N GLU A 516 4.06 -15.87 9.77
CA GLU A 516 2.67 -16.31 9.76
C GLU A 516 1.68 -15.18 10.08
N ILE A 517 1.92 -14.41 11.14
CA ILE A 517 1.05 -13.29 11.53
C ILE A 517 1.06 -12.21 10.44
N ALA A 518 2.22 -11.86 9.90
CA ALA A 518 2.34 -10.87 8.84
C ALA A 518 1.54 -11.28 7.60
N VAL A 519 1.69 -12.50 7.11
CA VAL A 519 0.97 -13.01 5.94
C VAL A 519 -0.54 -13.09 6.21
N GLN A 520 -0.95 -13.60 7.37
CA GLN A 520 -2.36 -13.72 7.72
C GLN A 520 -3.08 -12.36 7.84
N GLU A 521 -2.36 -11.32 8.23
CA GLU A 521 -2.90 -9.96 8.26
C GLU A 521 -3.39 -9.52 6.86
N TYR A 522 -2.58 -9.77 5.81
CA TYR A 522 -2.96 -9.45 4.44
C TYR A 522 -4.02 -10.37 3.86
N VAL A 523 -3.93 -11.68 4.14
CA VAL A 523 -4.95 -12.66 3.72
C VAL A 523 -6.31 -12.30 4.32
N SER A 524 -6.36 -11.89 5.60
CA SER A 524 -7.60 -11.47 6.27
C SER A 524 -8.23 -10.23 5.64
N ARG A 525 -7.43 -9.41 4.94
CA ARG A 525 -7.86 -8.23 4.18
C ARG A 525 -8.16 -8.53 2.71
N GLY A 526 -8.15 -9.79 2.31
CA GLY A 526 -8.54 -10.24 0.98
C GLY A 526 -7.43 -10.24 -0.06
N VAL A 527 -6.15 -10.15 0.36
CA VAL A 527 -5.02 -10.30 -0.56
C VAL A 527 -4.84 -11.77 -0.91
N ASN A 528 -4.71 -12.09 -2.20
CA ASN A 528 -4.43 -13.46 -2.61
C ASN A 528 -2.99 -13.84 -2.22
N PRO A 529 -2.75 -15.02 -1.66
CA PRO A 529 -1.40 -15.49 -1.35
C PRO A 529 -0.44 -15.42 -2.54
N SER A 530 -0.88 -15.74 -3.75
CA SER A 530 -0.06 -15.68 -4.98
C SER A 530 0.45 -14.29 -5.35
N ASP A 531 -0.19 -13.24 -4.84
CA ASP A 531 0.19 -11.85 -5.08
C ASP A 531 1.16 -11.32 -4.02
N MET A 532 1.52 -12.16 -3.04
CA MET A 532 2.44 -11.83 -1.95
C MET A 532 3.75 -12.61 -2.07
N VAL A 533 4.84 -11.95 -1.74
CA VAL A 533 6.20 -12.49 -1.70
C VAL A 533 6.77 -12.28 -0.29
N LEU A 534 7.23 -13.35 0.38
CA LEU A 534 7.72 -13.27 1.76
C LEU A 534 9.15 -12.73 1.82
N GLY A 535 9.39 -11.69 2.61
CA GLY A 535 10.72 -11.14 2.88
C GLY A 535 11.57 -12.07 3.75
N LEU A 536 12.82 -12.28 3.36
CA LEU A 536 13.82 -13.09 4.04
C LEU A 536 15.10 -12.26 4.27
N PRO A 537 15.70 -12.26 5.48
CA PRO A 537 16.89 -11.49 5.74
C PRO A 537 18.17 -12.30 5.42
N PHE A 538 19.11 -11.68 4.70
CA PHE A 538 20.48 -12.19 4.54
C PHE A 538 21.45 -11.48 5.49
N TYR A 539 20.93 -10.97 6.60
CA TYR A 539 21.66 -10.28 7.66
C TYR A 539 21.12 -10.70 9.04
N SER A 540 21.78 -10.23 10.07
CA SER A 540 21.49 -10.55 11.47
C SER A 540 21.14 -9.30 12.27
N ARG A 541 20.43 -9.50 13.39
CA ARG A 541 20.29 -8.53 14.46
C ARG A 541 21.00 -9.01 15.72
N GLY A 542 21.67 -8.10 16.43
CA GLY A 542 22.51 -8.50 17.55
C GLY A 542 22.49 -7.56 18.74
N TRP A 543 22.70 -8.15 19.93
CA TRP A 543 22.78 -7.47 21.23
C TRP A 543 24.06 -7.85 21.95
N THR A 544 24.50 -6.97 22.85
CA THR A 544 25.64 -7.21 23.75
C THR A 544 25.24 -7.05 25.20
N GLY A 545 26.05 -7.57 26.13
CA GLY A 545 25.74 -7.57 27.57
C GLY A 545 24.52 -8.42 27.87
N VAL A 546 24.36 -9.53 27.18
CA VAL A 546 23.21 -10.43 27.25
C VAL A 546 23.40 -11.44 28.39
N ASP A 547 22.42 -11.52 29.30
CA ASP A 547 22.40 -12.55 30.33
C ASP A 547 22.22 -13.95 29.73
N PRO A 548 22.87 -15.01 30.27
CA PRO A 548 22.74 -16.36 29.71
C PRO A 548 21.34 -16.96 29.87
N GLY A 549 20.59 -16.51 30.85
CA GLY A 549 19.28 -17.07 31.17
C GLY A 549 19.30 -18.50 31.69
N PRO A 550 18.13 -19.10 31.92
CA PRO A 550 18.02 -20.45 32.49
C PRO A 550 18.50 -21.54 31.53
N ASN A 551 18.44 -21.32 30.23
CA ASN A 551 18.85 -22.27 29.19
C ASN A 551 20.33 -22.11 28.80
N GLY A 552 20.96 -20.98 29.18
CA GLY A 552 22.34 -20.68 28.82
C GLY A 552 22.53 -20.28 27.36
N ASP A 553 21.46 -19.88 26.65
CA ASP A 553 21.40 -19.60 25.23
C ASP A 553 21.19 -18.11 24.90
N GLY A 554 20.96 -17.27 25.91
CA GLY A 554 20.76 -15.83 25.78
C GLY A 554 19.44 -15.41 25.14
N LEU A 555 18.51 -16.33 24.81
CA LEU A 555 17.23 -16.01 24.19
C LEU A 555 16.25 -15.45 25.23
N PHE A 556 15.53 -14.38 24.88
CA PHE A 556 14.59 -13.64 25.72
C PHE A 556 15.20 -13.11 27.04
N GLN A 557 16.48 -12.74 26.97
CA GLN A 557 17.21 -12.23 28.11
C GLN A 557 17.47 -10.73 28.00
N SER A 558 17.73 -10.10 29.15
CA SER A 558 18.12 -8.70 29.19
C SER A 558 19.44 -8.45 28.49
N ALA A 559 19.52 -7.34 27.77
CA ALA A 559 20.69 -6.87 27.05
C ALA A 559 21.01 -5.41 27.41
N THR A 560 22.27 -4.99 27.20
CA THR A 560 22.69 -3.61 27.48
C THR A 560 22.64 -2.70 26.27
N GLY A 561 22.48 -3.24 25.06
CA GLY A 561 22.36 -2.49 23.81
C GLY A 561 22.74 -3.33 22.60
N PRO A 562 22.86 -2.68 21.41
CA PRO A 562 23.21 -3.36 20.18
C PRO A 562 24.63 -3.95 20.24
N ALA A 563 24.83 -5.09 19.60
CA ALA A 563 26.14 -5.68 19.39
C ALA A 563 27.02 -4.78 18.50
N THR A 564 28.33 -4.98 18.56
CA THR A 564 29.25 -4.32 17.62
C THR A 564 29.16 -5.02 16.27
N GLY A 565 28.57 -4.35 15.28
CA GLY A 565 28.52 -4.84 13.90
C GLY A 565 29.70 -4.32 13.07
N THR A 566 29.89 -4.91 11.90
CA THR A 566 30.95 -4.53 10.96
C THR A 566 30.65 -3.18 10.30
N TYR A 567 29.40 -2.96 9.91
CA TYR A 567 28.99 -1.75 9.18
C TYR A 567 28.20 -0.77 10.05
N GLU A 568 27.35 -1.29 10.93
CA GLU A 568 26.57 -0.50 11.89
C GLU A 568 26.24 -1.30 13.17
N PRO A 569 26.02 -0.62 14.31
CA PRO A 569 25.72 -1.30 15.56
C PRO A 569 24.45 -2.17 15.47
N GLY A 570 24.56 -3.42 15.92
CA GLY A 570 23.44 -4.35 16.00
C GLY A 570 23.07 -5.02 14.68
N ILE A 571 23.83 -4.81 13.61
CA ILE A 571 23.62 -5.43 12.30
C ILE A 571 24.93 -6.00 11.76
N ASP A 572 24.86 -7.20 11.21
CA ASP A 572 25.94 -7.77 10.41
C ASP A 572 25.38 -8.66 9.31
N ASP A 573 26.09 -8.73 8.18
CA ASP A 573 25.74 -9.61 7.07
C ASP A 573 25.90 -11.08 7.49
N TRP A 574 25.05 -11.98 6.98
CA TRP A 574 25.18 -13.41 7.25
C TRP A 574 26.58 -13.95 6.92
N LYS A 575 27.18 -13.54 5.80
CA LYS A 575 28.54 -13.95 5.41
C LYS A 575 29.62 -13.63 6.46
N VAL A 576 29.37 -12.65 7.33
CA VAL A 576 30.27 -12.25 8.41
C VAL A 576 30.04 -13.11 9.65
N ILE A 577 28.78 -13.29 10.03
CA ILE A 577 28.45 -13.94 11.32
C ILE A 577 28.53 -15.46 11.27
N LYS A 578 28.33 -16.09 10.11
CA LYS A 578 28.30 -17.56 9.96
C LYS A 578 29.53 -18.27 10.48
N ASP A 579 30.69 -17.61 10.48
CA ASP A 579 31.99 -18.17 10.85
C ASP A 579 32.58 -17.47 12.11
N LEU A 580 31.76 -16.75 12.92
CA LEU A 580 32.26 -16.08 14.11
C LEU A 580 32.84 -17.06 15.12
N PRO A 581 34.14 -16.91 15.51
CA PRO A 581 34.77 -17.83 16.45
C PRO A 581 34.24 -17.61 17.87
N GLY A 582 34.09 -18.70 18.63
CA GLY A 582 33.75 -18.67 20.06
C GLY A 582 32.24 -18.61 20.35
N PHE A 583 31.42 -18.53 19.33
CA PHE A 583 29.95 -18.58 19.49
C PHE A 583 29.45 -20.03 19.45
N THR A 584 28.35 -20.26 20.17
CA THR A 584 27.55 -21.49 20.08
C THR A 584 26.35 -21.24 19.19
N LEU A 585 26.15 -22.09 18.19
CA LEU A 585 24.95 -22.08 17.35
C LEU A 585 23.80 -22.75 18.10
N HIS A 586 22.70 -22.07 18.17
CA HIS A 586 21.40 -22.55 18.63
C HIS A 586 20.39 -22.50 17.50
N ARG A 587 19.36 -23.35 17.57
CA ARG A 587 18.34 -23.44 16.53
C ARG A 587 17.00 -23.86 17.12
N ASP A 588 15.93 -23.31 16.57
CA ASP A 588 14.58 -23.83 16.76
C ASP A 588 13.95 -24.07 15.36
N ASP A 589 13.98 -25.34 14.96
CA ASP A 589 13.46 -25.75 13.65
C ASP A 589 11.92 -25.62 13.55
N ALA A 590 11.19 -25.59 14.70
CA ALA A 590 9.75 -25.36 14.68
C ALA A 590 9.37 -23.90 14.40
N LEU A 591 10.30 -22.98 14.69
CA LEU A 591 10.11 -21.55 14.46
C LEU A 591 10.82 -21.06 13.20
N GLY A 592 11.65 -21.89 12.56
CA GLY A 592 12.48 -21.50 11.43
C GLY A 592 13.50 -20.44 11.80
N THR A 593 14.23 -20.63 12.94
CA THR A 593 15.16 -19.63 13.48
C THR A 593 16.51 -20.22 13.86
N ALA A 594 17.57 -19.41 13.73
CA ALA A 594 18.89 -19.69 14.24
C ALA A 594 19.46 -18.49 15.00
N TRP A 595 20.33 -18.76 16.00
CA TRP A 595 21.04 -17.70 16.70
C TRP A 595 22.39 -18.18 17.24
N LEU A 596 23.30 -17.22 17.41
CA LEU A 596 24.61 -17.40 18.00
C LEU A 596 24.67 -16.75 19.37
N TYR A 597 25.29 -17.41 20.34
CA TYR A 597 25.55 -16.87 21.67
C TYR A 597 26.94 -17.28 22.17
N ASP A 598 27.70 -16.31 22.73
CA ASP A 598 29.06 -16.54 23.28
C ASP A 598 29.14 -16.39 24.81
N GLY A 599 28.01 -16.17 25.49
CA GLY A 599 27.92 -15.85 26.93
C GLY A 599 27.80 -14.35 27.22
N ASN A 600 27.84 -13.48 26.20
CA ASN A 600 27.70 -12.04 26.32
C ASN A 600 27.02 -11.38 25.13
N THR A 601 27.27 -11.88 23.92
CA THR A 601 26.74 -11.34 22.66
C THR A 601 25.81 -12.36 22.03
N PHE A 602 24.66 -11.86 21.57
CA PHE A 602 23.61 -12.64 20.91
C PHE A 602 23.39 -12.10 19.50
N TRP A 603 23.33 -12.99 18.50
CA TRP A 603 22.98 -12.68 17.12
C TRP A 603 21.86 -13.60 16.65
N THR A 604 20.73 -13.05 16.21
CA THR A 604 19.66 -13.80 15.54
C THR A 604 19.73 -13.59 14.03
N TYR A 605 19.52 -14.65 13.26
CA TYR A 605 19.70 -14.63 11.81
C TYR A 605 19.03 -15.83 11.13
N ASP A 606 18.98 -15.82 9.80
CA ASP A 606 18.57 -16.96 9.00
C ASP A 606 19.81 -17.58 8.33
N ASP A 607 19.94 -18.90 8.41
CA ASP A 607 20.89 -19.68 7.63
C ASP A 607 20.17 -20.51 6.57
N GLU A 608 20.89 -21.35 5.85
CA GLU A 608 20.37 -22.18 4.76
C GLU A 608 19.17 -23.04 5.20
N ILE A 609 19.19 -23.53 6.45
CA ILE A 609 18.10 -24.38 7.00
C ILE A 609 16.87 -23.53 7.29
N ALA A 610 17.03 -22.41 7.98
CA ALA A 610 15.93 -21.49 8.29
C ALA A 610 15.29 -20.94 7.01
N LEU A 611 16.11 -20.55 6.03
CA LEU A 611 15.63 -20.08 4.73
C LEU A 611 14.87 -21.16 3.95
N THR A 612 15.38 -22.39 3.92
CA THR A 612 14.66 -23.52 3.32
C THR A 612 13.29 -23.71 3.97
N GLN A 613 13.23 -23.76 5.30
CA GLN A 613 11.96 -23.92 6.02
C GLN A 613 10.95 -22.79 5.74
N LYS A 614 11.42 -21.54 5.67
CA LYS A 614 10.57 -20.38 5.36
C LYS A 614 10.09 -20.40 3.91
N THR A 615 10.96 -20.82 2.99
CA THR A 615 10.63 -20.94 1.57
C THR A 615 9.62 -22.06 1.33
N ASP A 616 9.83 -23.25 1.93
CA ASP A 616 8.88 -24.38 1.90
C ASP A 616 7.52 -23.96 2.48
N TRP A 617 7.53 -23.20 3.58
CA TRP A 617 6.31 -22.69 4.18
C TRP A 617 5.60 -21.71 3.26
N ALA A 618 6.32 -20.79 2.63
CA ALA A 618 5.76 -19.82 1.69
C ALA A 618 5.05 -20.53 0.51
N GLN A 619 5.68 -21.57 -0.06
CA GLN A 619 5.06 -22.44 -1.07
C GLN A 619 3.80 -23.15 -0.54
N ALA A 620 3.88 -23.72 0.67
CA ALA A 620 2.75 -24.42 1.28
C ALA A 620 1.55 -23.49 1.55
N GLN A 621 1.79 -22.19 1.78
CA GLN A 621 0.75 -21.15 1.88
C GLN A 621 0.25 -20.65 0.51
N GLY A 622 0.88 -21.07 -0.59
CA GLY A 622 0.57 -20.60 -1.93
C GLY A 622 1.03 -19.17 -2.21
N LEU A 623 2.07 -18.70 -1.51
CA LEU A 623 2.64 -17.38 -1.79
C LEU A 623 3.30 -17.34 -3.17
N GLY A 624 3.35 -16.14 -3.77
CA GLY A 624 3.92 -15.92 -5.09
C GLY A 624 5.45 -16.00 -5.14
N GLY A 625 6.12 -16.31 -4.03
CA GLY A 625 7.57 -16.45 -3.95
C GLY A 625 8.18 -15.85 -2.70
N VAL A 626 9.48 -15.53 -2.77
CA VAL A 626 10.25 -14.94 -1.69
C VAL A 626 11.07 -13.74 -2.15
N MET A 627 11.36 -12.82 -1.21
CA MET A 627 12.19 -11.63 -1.44
C MET A 627 13.33 -11.57 -0.44
N ILE A 628 14.49 -11.17 -0.87
CA ILE A 628 15.72 -11.14 -0.09
C ILE A 628 16.14 -9.69 0.22
N TRP A 629 16.27 -9.33 1.49
CA TRP A 629 16.95 -8.14 1.98
C TRP A 629 18.21 -8.53 2.74
N SER A 630 19.41 -8.27 2.21
CA SER A 630 19.76 -7.87 0.85
C SER A 630 20.81 -8.83 0.30
N ILE A 631 20.86 -8.95 -0.99
CA ILE A 631 21.66 -9.99 -1.67
C ILE A 631 23.15 -9.90 -1.39
N ASP A 632 23.66 -8.72 -1.06
CA ASP A 632 25.05 -8.49 -0.67
C ASP A 632 25.42 -9.06 0.71
N GLY A 633 24.43 -9.55 1.49
CA GLY A 633 24.64 -10.32 2.72
C GLY A 633 25.06 -11.76 2.49
N ASP A 634 24.87 -12.31 1.28
CA ASP A 634 25.29 -13.66 0.90
C ASP A 634 26.80 -13.76 0.69
N ASP A 635 27.34 -14.97 0.72
CA ASP A 635 28.77 -15.21 0.45
C ASP A 635 29.09 -15.23 -1.05
N ALA A 636 30.39 -15.32 -1.35
CA ALA A 636 30.90 -15.33 -2.73
C ALA A 636 30.42 -16.53 -3.58
N ASN A 637 29.84 -17.55 -2.95
CA ASN A 637 29.33 -18.75 -3.62
C ASN A 637 27.81 -18.68 -3.84
N GLY A 638 27.11 -17.65 -3.33
CA GLY A 638 25.66 -17.56 -3.39
C GLY A 638 24.96 -18.63 -2.55
N THR A 639 25.54 -18.97 -1.40
CA THR A 639 25.11 -20.13 -0.58
C THR A 639 23.66 -20.00 -0.12
N LEU A 640 23.25 -18.84 0.39
CA LEU A 640 21.88 -18.64 0.85
C LEU A 640 20.89 -18.61 -0.32
N MET A 641 21.24 -17.94 -1.42
CA MET A 641 20.37 -17.89 -2.59
C MET A 641 20.20 -19.28 -3.23
N ALA A 642 21.26 -20.10 -3.25
CA ALA A 642 21.17 -21.48 -3.72
C ALA A 642 20.24 -22.34 -2.85
N ALA A 643 20.21 -22.13 -1.53
CA ALA A 643 19.29 -22.83 -0.63
C ALA A 643 17.82 -22.43 -0.90
N VAL A 644 17.57 -21.13 -1.10
CA VAL A 644 16.24 -20.62 -1.48
C VAL A 644 15.79 -21.21 -2.82
N ASP A 645 16.65 -21.19 -3.85
CA ASP A 645 16.32 -21.73 -5.17
C ASP A 645 16.05 -23.23 -5.12
N ALA A 646 16.84 -23.99 -4.37
CA ALA A 646 16.63 -25.43 -4.20
C ALA A 646 15.29 -25.76 -3.51
N ALA A 647 14.89 -24.95 -2.53
CA ALA A 647 13.59 -25.08 -1.86
C ALA A 647 12.43 -24.79 -2.83
N LEU A 648 12.50 -23.72 -3.61
CA LEU A 648 11.47 -23.37 -4.60
C LEU A 648 11.38 -24.37 -5.77
N ALA A 649 12.42 -25.13 -6.04
CA ALA A 649 12.44 -26.14 -7.08
C ALA A 649 11.92 -27.52 -6.61
N SER A 650 11.66 -27.70 -5.30
CA SER A 650 11.21 -28.97 -4.72
C SER A 650 9.70 -29.13 -4.78
#